data_c7538e74b79e3f54f246702f6c83858f
#
_entry.id   c7538e74b79e3f54f246702f6c83858f
#
_cell.length_a   1.000
_cell.length_b   1.000
_cell.length_c   1.000
_cell.angle_alpha   90.00
_cell.angle_beta   90.00
_cell.angle_gamma   90.00
#
_symmetry.space_group_name_H-M   'P 1'
#
loop_
_entity.id
_entity.type
_entity.pdbx_description
1 polymer ?
#
loop_
_entity_poly.entity_id
_entity_poly.type
_entity_poly.pdbx_seq_one_letter_code
_entity_poly.pdbx_strand_id
1 'polypeptide(L)'
;MARVKKKNRGASSKKIPAIFSREVAGIILFSLTLFLVLALFSHPPEASVLEQLFSFTENLAGEAGTFAAGVLYTYLGWSSIWIPLGSAVLGLHLLLRKPLFLWQRLLSLAVLMFSTSIMLAKGAPFPSLDELLAVRGYGGWLGRWGEPLLYEMLGGLGSWVVLLTVWLVAFLSFFKISLKGSFSWIIPREQGTGKQSTNKTASKETIKITTPKASGETSAAQTGTLHTEPVAKDPEQTDAATVVEIKTTSAGYQQPADIELPPLSMLQPPKTDEGEKTFRQTEELGRNLEKALAGFGVMGKVCTHHQGPVITTFEFDPRKGVKASNVNDLAEDLAREINVPTLRVVGKVPGKSLIGIEVPNPLPKTVCLREILESEIFSGQNRILAAALGLDTTGSAVITDLAKLPHLLVAGTTGSGKSVAVNAMICSILFSQQPGQVRMLMVDPKMLELSAYQGIPHLLAPVVTDMRLAAELLMWTVAEMEERYHLMSGMSVKNLVSFNTRITGMLKKGKKPTRRWIGPQEWIMNKEDRQKKYIVPLEPQPIILVIIDEFADLMIQAGKEVEHAVTRLGQLARAAGIHLIMVTQRPSVDVVTGVIKANFPSRLAFQVASKVDSRTILDKNGAETLLGRGDGLFKAPGTSKLQRVHAPFVSDDELNKLVNYLRKQKCV
;
A
#
# COMPACT_ATOMS: atom_id res chain seq x y z
N MET A 1 -9.47 53.25 -41.30
CA MET A 1 -8.79 52.02 -41.75
C MET A 1 -8.85 50.98 -40.67
N ALA A 2 -9.73 50.01 -40.81
CA ALA A 2 -10.03 48.99 -39.79
C ALA A 2 -9.09 47.78 -39.97
N ARG A 3 -8.40 47.36 -38.91
CA ARG A 3 -7.56 46.19 -38.89
C ARG A 3 -8.36 44.99 -38.34
N VAL A 4 -8.68 44.06 -39.24
CA VAL A 4 -9.36 42.79 -38.99
C VAL A 4 -8.51 41.90 -38.09
N LYS A 5 -9.02 41.47 -36.92
CA LYS A 5 -8.46 40.44 -36.07
C LYS A 5 -8.82 39.06 -36.62
N LYS A 6 -7.82 38.34 -37.10
CA LYS A 6 -7.90 36.92 -37.46
C LYS A 6 -7.98 36.06 -36.19
N LYS A 7 -9.14 35.42 -35.97
CA LYS A 7 -9.44 34.51 -34.88
C LYS A 7 -8.93 33.10 -35.29
N ASN A 8 -7.76 32.68 -34.78
CA ASN A 8 -7.30 31.31 -34.93
C ASN A 8 -8.20 30.38 -34.09
N ARG A 9 -9.02 29.60 -34.76
CA ARG A 9 -9.71 28.43 -34.18
C ARG A 9 -8.70 27.31 -34.04
N GLY A 10 -8.17 27.09 -32.82
CA GLY A 10 -7.44 25.88 -32.46
C GLY A 10 -8.40 24.70 -32.48
N ALA A 11 -8.14 23.73 -33.34
CA ALA A 11 -8.84 22.45 -33.36
C ALA A 11 -8.58 21.71 -32.05
N SER A 12 -9.57 21.68 -31.19
CA SER A 12 -9.62 20.80 -30.03
C SER A 12 -9.72 19.36 -30.52
N SER A 13 -8.61 18.61 -30.51
CA SER A 13 -8.65 17.15 -30.65
C SER A 13 -9.39 16.59 -29.41
N LYS A 14 -10.65 16.24 -29.58
CA LYS A 14 -11.41 15.48 -28.61
C LYS A 14 -10.71 14.14 -28.42
N LYS A 15 -9.95 13.96 -27.32
CA LYS A 15 -9.50 12.65 -26.87
C LYS A 15 -10.75 11.81 -26.58
N ILE A 16 -10.98 10.79 -27.40
CA ILE A 16 -11.99 9.75 -27.18
C ILE A 16 -11.72 9.18 -25.78
N PRO A 17 -12.70 9.14 -24.87
CA PRO A 17 -12.45 8.65 -23.51
C PRO A 17 -11.98 7.19 -23.56
N ALA A 18 -10.91 6.85 -22.85
CA ALA A 18 -10.27 5.54 -22.83
C ALA A 18 -11.23 4.37 -22.47
N ILE A 19 -12.39 4.68 -21.93
CA ILE A 19 -13.46 3.74 -21.60
C ILE A 19 -14.16 3.21 -22.86
N PHE A 20 -14.43 4.09 -23.84
CA PHE A 20 -15.07 3.72 -25.10
C PHE A 20 -14.18 2.81 -25.96
N SER A 21 -12.86 2.99 -25.91
CA SER A 21 -11.90 2.15 -26.66
C SER A 21 -11.80 0.70 -26.17
N ARG A 22 -12.02 0.41 -24.89
CA ARG A 22 -11.95 -0.96 -24.33
C ARG A 22 -13.18 -1.80 -24.67
N GLU A 23 -14.35 -1.22 -24.64
CA GLU A 23 -15.60 -1.90 -25.01
C GLU A 23 -15.61 -2.22 -26.51
N VAL A 24 -15.19 -1.28 -27.35
CA VAL A 24 -15.04 -1.48 -28.80
C VAL A 24 -14.04 -2.59 -29.10
N ALA A 25 -12.87 -2.60 -28.41
CA ALA A 25 -11.89 -3.66 -28.56
C ALA A 25 -12.43 -5.03 -28.12
N GLY A 26 -13.25 -5.08 -27.06
CA GLY A 26 -13.94 -6.30 -26.62
C GLY A 26 -14.91 -6.84 -27.65
N ILE A 27 -15.72 -5.98 -28.28
CA ILE A 27 -16.67 -6.35 -29.34
C ILE A 27 -15.92 -6.87 -30.58
N ILE A 28 -14.85 -6.21 -30.98
CA ILE A 28 -14.01 -6.64 -32.12
C ILE A 28 -13.42 -8.03 -31.85
N LEU A 29 -12.92 -8.29 -30.64
CA LEU A 29 -12.40 -9.61 -30.26
C LEU A 29 -13.48 -10.69 -30.27
N PHE A 30 -14.71 -10.39 -29.85
CA PHE A 30 -15.83 -11.31 -29.93
C PHE A 30 -16.24 -11.62 -31.39
N SER A 31 -16.27 -10.59 -32.25
CA SER A 31 -16.53 -10.78 -33.70
C SER A 31 -15.44 -11.65 -34.33
N LEU A 32 -14.17 -11.41 -33.97
CA LEU A 32 -13.04 -12.23 -34.40
C LEU A 32 -13.16 -13.68 -33.90
N THR A 33 -13.59 -13.88 -32.66
CA THR A 33 -13.85 -15.21 -32.10
C THR A 33 -14.89 -15.94 -32.90
N LEU A 34 -16.03 -15.32 -33.18
CA LEU A 34 -17.11 -15.91 -33.96
C LEU A 34 -16.65 -16.28 -35.39
N PHE A 35 -15.93 -15.36 -36.05
CA PHE A 35 -15.34 -15.62 -37.35
C PHE A 35 -14.39 -16.82 -37.34
N LEU A 36 -13.47 -16.91 -36.38
CA LEU A 36 -12.52 -18.01 -36.25
C LEU A 36 -13.19 -19.34 -35.93
N VAL A 37 -14.23 -19.33 -35.09
CA VAL A 37 -15.02 -20.54 -34.82
C VAL A 37 -15.69 -21.03 -36.07
N LEU A 38 -16.40 -20.17 -36.83
CA LEU A 38 -17.03 -20.54 -38.08
C LEU A 38 -16.00 -21.02 -39.10
N ALA A 39 -14.85 -20.36 -39.22
CA ALA A 39 -13.79 -20.75 -40.15
C ALA A 39 -13.22 -22.14 -39.82
N LEU A 40 -12.86 -22.41 -38.56
CA LEU A 40 -12.25 -23.67 -38.14
C LEU A 40 -13.22 -24.85 -38.16
N PHE A 41 -14.47 -24.67 -37.71
CA PHE A 41 -15.44 -25.79 -37.64
C PHE A 41 -16.06 -26.15 -38.98
N SER A 42 -16.04 -25.26 -39.98
CA SER A 42 -16.56 -25.55 -41.32
C SER A 42 -15.47 -25.97 -42.31
N HIS A 43 -14.21 -26.13 -41.89
CA HIS A 43 -13.10 -26.53 -42.72
C HIS A 43 -12.78 -28.02 -42.57
N PRO A 44 -12.77 -28.85 -43.63
CA PRO A 44 -12.46 -30.28 -43.53
C PRO A 44 -10.96 -30.48 -43.19
N PRO A 45 -10.64 -31.27 -42.14
CA PRO A 45 -9.26 -31.44 -41.66
C PRO A 45 -8.37 -32.36 -42.51
N GLU A 46 -8.90 -32.96 -43.60
CA GLU A 46 -8.24 -34.03 -44.37
C GLU A 46 -7.61 -33.58 -45.72
N ALA A 47 -7.73 -32.32 -46.10
CA ALA A 47 -7.21 -31.81 -47.35
C ALA A 47 -5.70 -31.49 -47.29
N SER A 48 -4.96 -31.64 -48.42
CA SER A 48 -3.54 -31.24 -48.51
C SER A 48 -3.37 -29.72 -48.34
N VAL A 49 -2.17 -29.24 -47.95
CA VAL A 49 -1.89 -27.79 -47.75
C VAL A 49 -2.26 -26.95 -48.96
N LEU A 50 -1.98 -27.43 -50.18
CA LEU A 50 -2.34 -26.76 -51.41
C LEU A 50 -3.85 -26.79 -51.65
N GLU A 51 -4.52 -27.91 -51.39
CA GLU A 51 -5.97 -28.00 -51.48
C GLU A 51 -6.67 -27.19 -50.35
N GLN A 52 -6.08 -27.10 -49.17
CA GLN A 52 -6.60 -26.28 -48.05
C GLN A 52 -6.48 -24.77 -48.34
N LEU A 53 -5.42 -24.33 -49.02
CA LEU A 53 -5.22 -22.92 -49.38
C LEU A 53 -6.04 -22.49 -50.63
N PHE A 54 -6.36 -23.41 -51.53
CA PHE A 54 -6.99 -23.11 -52.82
C PHE A 54 -8.31 -23.87 -53.10
N SER A 55 -8.78 -24.75 -52.20
CA SER A 55 -10.08 -25.38 -52.36
C SER A 55 -11.19 -24.42 -51.92
N PHE A 56 -11.99 -23.98 -52.84
CA PHE A 56 -13.21 -23.19 -52.65
C PHE A 56 -14.38 -24.06 -52.17
N THR A 57 -14.18 -24.93 -51.19
CA THR A 57 -15.29 -25.60 -50.51
C THR A 57 -16.02 -24.58 -49.61
N GLU A 58 -17.35 -24.69 -49.55
CA GLU A 58 -18.24 -23.75 -48.87
C GLU A 58 -17.91 -23.62 -47.35
N ASN A 59 -16.89 -22.81 -47.01
CA ASN A 59 -16.63 -22.45 -45.64
C ASN A 59 -17.65 -21.40 -45.19
N LEU A 60 -18.30 -21.59 -44.05
CA LEU A 60 -19.31 -20.66 -43.48
C LEU A 60 -18.76 -19.22 -43.30
N ALA A 61 -17.43 -19.07 -43.19
CA ALA A 61 -16.78 -17.76 -43.09
C ALA A 61 -16.23 -17.25 -44.45
N GLY A 62 -16.59 -17.90 -45.57
CA GLY A 62 -16.20 -17.54 -46.91
C GLY A 62 -14.71 -17.83 -47.23
N GLU A 63 -14.20 -17.28 -48.33
CA GLU A 63 -12.80 -17.47 -48.79
C GLU A 63 -11.76 -17.04 -47.70
N ALA A 64 -12.03 -15.95 -46.99
CA ALA A 64 -11.16 -15.49 -45.91
C ALA A 64 -11.12 -16.50 -44.74
N GLY A 65 -12.24 -17.18 -44.48
CA GLY A 65 -12.31 -18.24 -43.49
C GLY A 65 -11.55 -19.49 -43.92
N THR A 66 -11.66 -19.90 -45.19
CA THR A 66 -10.91 -21.02 -45.73
C THR A 66 -9.40 -20.77 -45.63
N PHE A 67 -8.94 -19.60 -46.03
CA PHE A 67 -7.53 -19.22 -45.93
C PHE A 67 -7.04 -19.21 -44.46
N ALA A 68 -7.77 -18.57 -43.58
CA ALA A 68 -7.42 -18.50 -42.14
C ALA A 68 -7.37 -19.89 -41.48
N ALA A 69 -8.37 -20.74 -41.74
CA ALA A 69 -8.40 -22.11 -41.24
C ALA A 69 -7.27 -22.96 -41.80
N GLY A 70 -7.01 -22.87 -43.12
CA GLY A 70 -5.91 -23.56 -43.77
C GLY A 70 -4.56 -23.23 -43.16
N VAL A 71 -4.26 -21.94 -42.96
CA VAL A 71 -3.01 -21.50 -42.33
C VAL A 71 -2.92 -22.03 -40.88
N LEU A 72 -3.98 -21.89 -40.09
CA LEU A 72 -3.98 -22.31 -38.71
C LEU A 72 -3.85 -23.83 -38.53
N TYR A 73 -4.54 -24.62 -39.32
CA TYR A 73 -4.42 -26.08 -39.29
C TYR A 73 -3.05 -26.56 -39.80
N THR A 74 -2.46 -25.91 -40.79
CA THR A 74 -1.13 -26.24 -41.27
C THR A 74 -0.06 -26.08 -40.21
N TYR A 75 -0.04 -24.95 -39.52
CA TYR A 75 1.00 -24.66 -38.51
C TYR A 75 0.74 -25.25 -37.14
N LEU A 76 -0.52 -25.24 -36.66
CA LEU A 76 -0.91 -25.57 -35.30
C LEU A 76 -1.74 -26.85 -35.17
N GLY A 77 -2.30 -27.34 -36.29
CA GLY A 77 -3.23 -28.47 -36.23
C GLY A 77 -4.46 -28.17 -35.35
N TRP A 78 -4.97 -29.17 -34.67
CA TRP A 78 -6.11 -29.02 -33.74
C TRP A 78 -5.83 -28.09 -32.52
N SER A 79 -4.56 -27.77 -32.22
CA SER A 79 -4.26 -26.81 -31.16
C SER A 79 -4.67 -25.37 -31.53
N SER A 80 -5.00 -25.09 -32.80
CA SER A 80 -5.57 -23.82 -33.27
C SER A 80 -6.87 -23.42 -32.54
N ILE A 81 -7.61 -24.36 -31.94
CA ILE A 81 -8.82 -24.09 -31.15
C ILE A 81 -8.57 -23.17 -29.93
N TRP A 82 -7.32 -23.12 -29.46
CA TRP A 82 -6.95 -22.22 -28.38
C TRP A 82 -6.99 -20.73 -28.77
N ILE A 83 -6.92 -20.40 -30.09
CA ILE A 83 -6.96 -19.00 -30.55
C ILE A 83 -8.34 -18.39 -30.37
N PRO A 84 -9.46 -18.98 -30.88
CA PRO A 84 -10.78 -18.45 -30.63
C PRO A 84 -11.15 -18.50 -29.14
N LEU A 85 -10.74 -19.54 -28.40
CA LEU A 85 -10.99 -19.60 -26.97
C LEU A 85 -10.24 -18.48 -26.21
N GLY A 86 -8.99 -18.22 -26.59
CA GLY A 86 -8.17 -17.13 -26.05
C GLY A 86 -8.74 -15.75 -26.35
N SER A 87 -9.18 -15.51 -27.60
CA SER A 87 -9.81 -14.24 -27.99
C SER A 87 -11.15 -14.03 -27.28
N ALA A 88 -11.94 -15.08 -27.07
CA ALA A 88 -13.18 -15.01 -26.27
C ALA A 88 -12.93 -14.60 -24.82
N VAL A 89 -11.95 -15.24 -24.16
CA VAL A 89 -11.58 -14.92 -22.77
C VAL A 89 -11.04 -13.49 -22.65
N LEU A 90 -10.20 -13.05 -23.57
CA LEU A 90 -9.67 -11.69 -23.59
C LEU A 90 -10.78 -10.65 -23.87
N GLY A 91 -11.67 -10.92 -24.82
CA GLY A 91 -12.83 -10.08 -25.13
C GLY A 91 -13.76 -9.92 -23.93
N LEU A 92 -14.07 -11.02 -23.24
CA LEU A 92 -14.90 -11.01 -22.02
C LEU A 92 -14.25 -10.17 -20.89
N HIS A 93 -12.93 -10.25 -20.72
CA HIS A 93 -12.23 -9.46 -19.72
C HIS A 93 -12.25 -7.96 -20.04
N LEU A 94 -12.14 -7.59 -21.33
CA LEU A 94 -12.26 -6.19 -21.76
C LEU A 94 -13.66 -5.64 -21.53
N LEU A 95 -14.71 -6.43 -21.81
CA LEU A 95 -16.10 -6.06 -21.58
C LEU A 95 -16.42 -5.93 -20.08
N LEU A 96 -15.89 -6.84 -19.24
CA LEU A 96 -16.13 -6.85 -17.78
C LEU A 96 -15.22 -5.85 -17.03
N ARG A 97 -14.42 -5.05 -17.72
CA ARG A 97 -13.48 -4.05 -17.14
C ARG A 97 -12.52 -4.61 -16.09
N LYS A 98 -12.22 -5.92 -16.13
CA LYS A 98 -11.27 -6.54 -15.21
C LYS A 98 -9.82 -6.18 -15.58
N PRO A 99 -8.88 -6.10 -14.60
CA PRO A 99 -7.48 -5.81 -14.91
C PRO A 99 -6.90 -6.89 -15.83
N LEU A 100 -6.38 -6.46 -16.98
CA LEU A 100 -5.77 -7.33 -17.99
C LEU A 100 -4.27 -7.38 -17.77
N PHE A 101 -3.76 -8.49 -17.29
CA PHE A 101 -2.34 -8.84 -17.37
C PHE A 101 -2.08 -9.46 -18.75
N LEU A 102 -2.12 -8.61 -19.78
CA LEU A 102 -2.14 -9.03 -21.20
C LEU A 102 -0.94 -9.91 -21.55
N TRP A 103 0.26 -9.51 -21.15
CA TRP A 103 1.49 -10.22 -21.47
C TRP A 103 1.54 -11.64 -20.88
N GLN A 104 1.16 -11.80 -19.61
CA GLN A 104 1.14 -13.12 -18.97
C GLN A 104 0.13 -14.07 -19.62
N ARG A 105 -1.04 -13.57 -20.03
CA ARG A 105 -2.06 -14.38 -20.69
C ARG A 105 -1.67 -14.76 -22.10
N LEU A 106 -1.08 -13.85 -22.87
CA LEU A 106 -0.58 -14.15 -24.20
C LEU A 106 0.53 -15.20 -24.16
N LEU A 107 1.45 -15.07 -23.19
CA LEU A 107 2.50 -16.08 -23.00
C LEU A 107 1.92 -17.44 -22.59
N SER A 108 0.98 -17.48 -21.66
CA SER A 108 0.31 -18.74 -21.25
C SER A 108 -0.47 -19.37 -22.40
N LEU A 109 -1.13 -18.58 -23.23
CA LEU A 109 -1.83 -19.05 -24.42
C LEU A 109 -0.86 -19.66 -25.45
N ALA A 110 0.25 -18.99 -25.71
CA ALA A 110 1.28 -19.49 -26.61
C ALA A 110 1.88 -20.82 -26.12
N VAL A 111 2.16 -20.95 -24.82
CA VAL A 111 2.66 -22.18 -24.21
C VAL A 111 1.60 -23.29 -24.27
N LEU A 112 0.32 -22.99 -24.04
CA LEU A 112 -0.80 -23.94 -24.20
C LEU A 112 -0.90 -24.47 -25.62
N MET A 113 -0.86 -23.59 -26.62
CA MET A 113 -0.91 -23.96 -28.03
C MET A 113 0.27 -24.85 -28.41
N PHE A 114 1.48 -24.45 -28.03
CA PHE A 114 2.70 -25.19 -28.37
C PHE A 114 2.72 -26.57 -27.68
N SER A 115 2.43 -26.67 -26.40
CA SER A 115 2.38 -27.96 -25.68
C SER A 115 1.28 -28.88 -26.20
N THR A 116 0.08 -28.34 -26.52
CA THR A 116 -1.02 -29.12 -27.13
C THR A 116 -0.64 -29.61 -28.50
N SER A 117 0.01 -28.78 -29.32
CA SER A 117 0.47 -29.16 -30.66
C SER A 117 1.45 -30.34 -30.61
N ILE A 118 2.44 -30.31 -29.69
CA ILE A 118 3.38 -31.42 -29.50
C ILE A 118 2.70 -32.68 -28.97
N MET A 119 1.78 -32.55 -28.00
CA MET A 119 1.03 -33.69 -27.47
C MET A 119 0.20 -34.41 -28.53
N LEU A 120 -0.40 -33.66 -29.47
CA LEU A 120 -1.18 -34.21 -30.58
C LEU A 120 -0.33 -34.79 -31.71
N ALA A 121 0.93 -34.38 -31.84
CA ALA A 121 1.87 -34.92 -32.84
C ALA A 121 2.57 -36.20 -32.37
N LYS A 122 2.42 -36.61 -31.11
CA LYS A 122 3.16 -37.72 -30.51
C LYS A 122 2.88 -39.04 -31.21
N GLY A 123 3.99 -39.72 -31.63
CA GLY A 123 3.97 -40.98 -32.40
C GLY A 123 4.07 -40.78 -33.92
N ALA A 124 4.20 -39.53 -34.40
CA ALA A 124 4.48 -39.28 -35.80
C ALA A 124 5.98 -39.42 -36.08
N PRO A 125 6.40 -40.08 -37.18
CA PRO A 125 7.81 -40.14 -37.57
C PRO A 125 8.33 -38.74 -37.96
N PHE A 126 9.67 -38.55 -37.90
CA PHE A 126 10.31 -37.30 -38.32
C PHE A 126 9.99 -37.00 -39.78
N PRO A 127 9.38 -35.88 -40.13
CA PRO A 127 8.91 -35.61 -41.49
C PRO A 127 10.10 -35.37 -42.43
N SER A 128 10.10 -36.02 -43.61
CA SER A 128 10.94 -35.65 -44.75
C SER A 128 10.55 -34.25 -45.28
N LEU A 129 11.44 -33.61 -46.08
CA LEU A 129 11.18 -32.25 -46.61
C LEU A 129 9.88 -32.20 -47.44
N ASP A 130 9.54 -33.29 -48.16
CA ASP A 130 8.32 -33.44 -48.96
C ASP A 130 7.08 -33.66 -48.06
N GLU A 131 7.24 -34.35 -46.92
CA GLU A 131 6.19 -34.54 -45.95
C GLU A 131 5.93 -33.29 -45.07
N LEU A 132 6.92 -32.38 -44.98
CA LEU A 132 6.77 -31.09 -44.33
C LEU A 132 5.79 -30.17 -45.10
N LEU A 133 5.75 -30.32 -46.41
CA LEU A 133 4.83 -29.61 -47.30
C LEU A 133 3.47 -30.31 -47.46
N ALA A 134 3.38 -31.62 -47.17
CA ALA A 134 2.17 -32.44 -47.22
C ALA A 134 1.57 -32.69 -45.84
N VAL A 135 1.31 -31.65 -45.06
CA VAL A 135 0.95 -31.76 -43.62
C VAL A 135 -0.40 -32.43 -43.41
N ARG A 136 -0.37 -33.67 -43.06
CA ARG A 136 -1.49 -34.39 -42.45
C ARG A 136 -1.11 -34.77 -40.99
N GLY A 137 -1.66 -34.11 -39.98
CA GLY A 137 -1.42 -34.51 -38.59
C GLY A 137 -2.09 -33.60 -37.57
N TYR A 138 -2.61 -34.20 -36.51
CA TYR A 138 -3.37 -33.51 -35.47
C TYR A 138 -2.60 -32.38 -34.77
N GLY A 139 -1.24 -32.42 -34.78
CA GLY A 139 -0.37 -31.43 -34.10
C GLY A 139 0.17 -30.30 -35.03
N GLY A 140 -0.12 -30.34 -36.33
CA GLY A 140 0.44 -29.36 -37.29
C GLY A 140 1.97 -29.38 -37.40
N TRP A 141 2.54 -28.41 -38.13
CA TRP A 141 3.98 -28.29 -38.34
C TRP A 141 4.76 -28.11 -37.01
N LEU A 142 4.28 -27.28 -36.10
CA LEU A 142 4.91 -27.03 -34.81
C LEU A 142 4.98 -28.28 -33.91
N GLY A 143 3.94 -29.09 -33.90
CA GLY A 143 3.93 -30.35 -33.15
C GLY A 143 4.92 -31.37 -33.67
N ARG A 144 4.98 -31.55 -34.98
CA ARG A 144 5.91 -32.49 -35.63
C ARG A 144 7.36 -32.07 -35.49
N TRP A 145 7.66 -30.80 -35.42
CA TRP A 145 9.02 -30.33 -35.19
C TRP A 145 9.43 -30.46 -33.71
N GLY A 146 8.53 -30.22 -32.78
CA GLY A 146 8.84 -30.24 -31.34
C GLY A 146 8.84 -31.63 -30.74
N GLU A 147 8.05 -32.60 -31.27
CA GLU A 147 7.93 -33.94 -30.68
C GLU A 147 9.24 -34.74 -30.73
N PRO A 148 9.93 -34.88 -31.90
CA PRO A 148 11.16 -35.67 -31.97
C PRO A 148 12.25 -35.09 -31.06
N LEU A 149 12.36 -33.76 -30.96
CA LEU A 149 13.37 -33.09 -30.16
C LEU A 149 13.16 -33.40 -28.67
N LEU A 150 11.91 -33.39 -28.18
CA LEU A 150 11.59 -33.75 -26.80
C LEU A 150 11.73 -35.24 -26.53
N TYR A 151 11.42 -36.10 -27.54
CA TYR A 151 11.54 -37.53 -27.40
C TYR A 151 13.01 -37.98 -27.29
N GLU A 152 13.92 -37.39 -28.10
CA GLU A 152 15.35 -37.66 -28.02
C GLU A 152 15.96 -37.23 -26.66
N MET A 153 15.52 -36.11 -26.12
CA MET A 153 16.06 -35.57 -24.85
C MET A 153 15.54 -36.29 -23.61
N LEU A 154 14.27 -36.65 -23.55
CA LEU A 154 13.57 -37.06 -22.34
C LEU A 154 12.96 -38.49 -22.41
N GLY A 155 13.04 -39.13 -23.57
CA GLY A 155 12.38 -40.41 -23.80
C GLY A 155 10.85 -40.32 -23.83
N GLY A 156 10.18 -41.45 -24.08
CA GLY A 156 8.75 -41.48 -24.28
C GLY A 156 7.91 -41.06 -23.05
N LEU A 157 8.20 -41.61 -21.87
CA LEU A 157 7.47 -41.28 -20.63
C LEU A 157 7.88 -39.90 -20.09
N GLY A 158 9.18 -39.57 -20.14
CA GLY A 158 9.66 -38.27 -19.65
C GLY A 158 9.06 -37.09 -20.39
N SER A 159 8.94 -37.18 -21.73
CA SER A 159 8.31 -36.13 -22.55
C SER A 159 6.82 -35.96 -22.22
N TRP A 160 6.09 -37.04 -21.90
CA TRP A 160 4.67 -36.92 -21.48
C TRP A 160 4.54 -36.21 -20.13
N VAL A 161 5.36 -36.55 -19.13
CA VAL A 161 5.30 -35.92 -17.80
C VAL A 161 5.60 -34.44 -17.91
N VAL A 162 6.64 -34.05 -18.65
CA VAL A 162 7.00 -32.64 -18.84
C VAL A 162 5.93 -31.87 -19.60
N LEU A 163 5.43 -32.40 -20.72
CA LEU A 163 4.39 -31.75 -21.52
C LEU A 163 3.09 -31.56 -20.73
N LEU A 164 2.66 -32.59 -19.98
CA LEU A 164 1.46 -32.51 -19.17
C LEU A 164 1.60 -31.47 -18.04
N THR A 165 2.78 -31.43 -17.40
CA THR A 165 3.06 -30.45 -16.35
C THR A 165 3.07 -29.03 -16.92
N VAL A 166 3.77 -28.78 -18.03
CA VAL A 166 3.83 -27.47 -18.70
C VAL A 166 2.44 -27.04 -19.16
N TRP A 167 1.68 -27.95 -19.77
CA TRP A 167 0.31 -27.71 -20.20
C TRP A 167 -0.60 -27.34 -19.03
N LEU A 168 -0.54 -28.08 -17.90
CA LEU A 168 -1.34 -27.84 -16.71
C LEU A 168 -1.01 -26.47 -16.08
N VAL A 169 0.28 -26.15 -15.95
CA VAL A 169 0.72 -24.85 -15.42
C VAL A 169 0.25 -23.71 -16.31
N ALA A 170 0.39 -23.83 -17.63
CA ALA A 170 -0.07 -22.84 -18.59
C ALA A 170 -1.60 -22.68 -18.55
N PHE A 171 -2.35 -23.78 -18.45
CA PHE A 171 -3.82 -23.78 -18.33
C PHE A 171 -4.27 -23.05 -17.05
N LEU A 172 -3.73 -23.41 -15.87
CA LEU A 172 -4.04 -22.76 -14.61
C LEU A 172 -3.69 -21.27 -14.61
N SER A 173 -2.55 -20.91 -15.22
CA SER A 173 -2.10 -19.53 -15.36
C SER A 173 -3.02 -18.72 -16.29
N PHE A 174 -3.44 -19.29 -17.41
CA PHE A 174 -4.32 -18.62 -18.38
C PHE A 174 -5.71 -18.31 -17.80
N PHE A 175 -6.33 -19.30 -17.13
CA PHE A 175 -7.65 -19.15 -16.50
C PHE A 175 -7.59 -18.53 -15.11
N LYS A 176 -6.40 -18.33 -14.53
CA LYS A 176 -6.21 -17.88 -13.12
C LYS A 176 -6.93 -18.74 -12.09
N ILE A 177 -6.93 -20.04 -12.28
CA ILE A 177 -7.52 -21.00 -11.36
C ILE A 177 -6.56 -21.20 -10.18
N SER A 178 -7.01 -20.90 -8.94
CA SER A 178 -6.22 -21.13 -7.73
C SER A 178 -6.46 -22.57 -7.23
N LEU A 179 -5.39 -23.38 -7.17
CA LEU A 179 -5.46 -24.76 -6.66
C LEU A 179 -5.91 -24.85 -5.19
N LYS A 180 -5.70 -23.79 -4.38
CA LYS A 180 -6.13 -23.76 -2.96
C LYS A 180 -7.64 -23.87 -2.76
N GLY A 181 -8.47 -23.47 -3.74
CA GLY A 181 -9.92 -23.57 -3.68
C GLY A 181 -10.48 -24.89 -4.20
N SER A 182 -9.76 -25.55 -5.13
CA SER A 182 -10.27 -26.73 -5.85
C SER A 182 -10.02 -28.05 -5.10
N PHE A 183 -9.07 -28.10 -4.15
CA PHE A 183 -8.74 -29.31 -3.39
C PHE A 183 -9.47 -29.45 -2.05
N SER A 184 -10.31 -28.47 -1.67
CA SER A 184 -11.04 -28.50 -0.37
C SER A 184 -12.10 -29.61 -0.27
N TRP A 185 -12.43 -30.29 -1.36
CA TRP A 185 -13.41 -31.39 -1.37
C TRP A 185 -12.77 -32.79 -1.27
N ILE A 186 -11.44 -32.89 -1.40
CA ILE A 186 -10.72 -34.20 -1.36
C ILE A 186 -10.22 -34.52 0.07
N ILE A 187 -10.17 -33.54 0.99
CA ILE A 187 -9.83 -33.78 2.39
C ILE A 187 -11.12 -34.08 3.14
N PRO A 188 -11.30 -35.30 3.72
CA PRO A 188 -12.50 -35.63 4.49
C PRO A 188 -12.61 -34.68 5.69
N ARG A 189 -13.67 -33.89 5.75
CA ARG A 189 -14.06 -33.14 6.93
C ARG A 189 -14.56 -34.15 7.97
N GLU A 190 -13.90 -34.26 9.11
CA GLU A 190 -14.46 -34.89 10.29
C GLU A 190 -15.83 -34.25 10.59
N GLN A 191 -16.84 -35.08 10.64
CA GLN A 191 -18.23 -34.69 10.91
C GLN A 191 -18.38 -34.29 12.38
N GLY A 192 -18.45 -32.98 12.63
CA GLY A 192 -19.02 -32.44 13.86
C GLY A 192 -20.52 -32.19 13.64
N THR A 193 -21.33 -32.86 14.40
CA THR A 193 -22.77 -32.89 14.44
C THR A 193 -23.50 -31.56 14.47
N GLY A 194 -24.39 -31.38 13.53
CA GLY A 194 -25.73 -30.80 13.68
C GLY A 194 -25.91 -29.32 13.98
N LYS A 195 -26.43 -28.57 12.98
CA LYS A 195 -27.73 -27.89 13.08
C LYS A 195 -28.13 -27.29 11.72
N GLN A 196 -29.31 -27.70 11.27
CA GLN A 196 -30.03 -27.14 10.14
C GLN A 196 -30.28 -25.63 10.33
N SER A 197 -30.11 -24.85 9.29
CA SER A 197 -30.79 -23.56 9.16
C SER A 197 -31.18 -23.32 7.71
N THR A 198 -32.42 -23.07 7.54
CA THR A 198 -33.29 -22.91 6.38
C THR A 198 -32.89 -21.79 5.43
N ASN A 199 -32.95 -22.09 4.14
CA ASN A 199 -33.01 -21.16 3.01
C ASN A 199 -34.06 -20.06 3.20
N LYS A 200 -33.68 -18.80 2.97
CA LYS A 200 -34.60 -17.79 2.47
C LYS A 200 -33.91 -16.97 1.38
N THR A 201 -34.42 -17.16 0.21
CA THR A 201 -34.30 -16.33 -0.99
C THR A 201 -34.66 -14.88 -0.68
N ALA A 202 -33.83 -13.93 -1.03
CA ALA A 202 -34.18 -12.52 -1.03
C ALA A 202 -33.73 -11.86 -2.34
N SER A 203 -34.73 -11.31 -2.99
CA SER A 203 -34.74 -10.61 -4.26
C SER A 203 -33.85 -9.35 -4.26
N LYS A 204 -33.26 -9.07 -5.43
CA LYS A 204 -32.65 -7.79 -5.77
C LYS A 204 -33.75 -6.70 -5.87
N GLU A 205 -33.63 -5.66 -5.07
CA GLU A 205 -34.27 -4.38 -5.36
C GLU A 205 -33.21 -3.30 -5.58
N THR A 206 -33.34 -2.67 -6.74
CA THR A 206 -32.51 -1.58 -7.23
C THR A 206 -33.05 -0.27 -6.66
N ILE A 207 -32.27 0.43 -5.82
CA ILE A 207 -32.63 1.77 -5.35
C ILE A 207 -31.97 2.79 -6.27
N LYS A 208 -32.81 3.50 -7.04
CA LYS A 208 -32.47 4.73 -7.76
C LYS A 208 -32.41 5.90 -6.78
N ILE A 209 -31.25 6.56 -6.71
CA ILE A 209 -31.10 7.84 -6.00
C ILE A 209 -31.42 8.95 -6.97
N THR A 210 -32.51 9.65 -6.74
CA THR A 210 -32.88 10.92 -7.37
C THR A 210 -32.58 12.05 -6.38
N THR A 211 -31.82 13.03 -6.81
CA THR A 211 -31.58 14.31 -6.10
C THR A 211 -32.80 15.22 -6.16
N PRO A 212 -33.18 15.91 -5.09
CA PRO A 212 -34.15 17.01 -5.17
C PRO A 212 -33.43 18.38 -5.23
N LYS A 213 -33.85 19.18 -6.18
CA LYS A 213 -33.60 20.61 -6.30
C LYS A 213 -34.42 21.38 -5.25
N ALA A 214 -33.78 22.37 -4.67
CA ALA A 214 -34.43 23.34 -3.78
C ALA A 214 -35.32 24.31 -4.57
N SER A 215 -36.52 24.61 -4.03
CA SER A 215 -37.21 25.89 -4.18
C SER A 215 -38.14 26.05 -2.99
N GLY A 216 -38.09 27.25 -2.39
CA GLY A 216 -38.77 27.60 -1.16
C GLY A 216 -40.26 27.92 -1.35
N GLU A 217 -40.94 27.98 -0.25
CA GLU A 217 -41.78 29.06 0.24
C GLU A 217 -42.70 28.60 1.37
N THR A 218 -42.60 29.35 2.43
CA THR A 218 -43.51 29.73 3.50
C THR A 218 -44.98 29.21 3.46
N SER A 219 -45.52 28.65 4.56
CA SER A 219 -46.60 29.24 5.37
C SER A 219 -47.11 28.32 6.50
N ALA A 220 -47.12 28.88 7.70
CA ALA A 220 -48.13 28.90 8.79
C ALA A 220 -48.86 27.60 9.24
N ALA A 221 -48.58 27.31 10.51
CA ALA A 221 -49.48 26.99 11.62
C ALA A 221 -50.74 26.08 11.39
N GLN A 222 -50.76 25.00 12.15
CA GLN A 222 -51.87 24.79 13.11
C GLN A 222 -51.60 23.67 14.09
N THR A 223 -51.89 24.03 15.34
CA THR A 223 -52.00 23.29 16.59
C THR A 223 -52.91 22.06 16.52
N GLY A 224 -52.50 21.00 17.20
CA GLY A 224 -53.38 19.87 17.49
C GLY A 224 -52.79 18.99 18.61
N THR A 225 -53.12 19.37 19.84
CA THR A 225 -52.97 18.56 21.08
C THR A 225 -53.90 17.35 21.04
N LEU A 226 -53.46 16.23 21.56
CA LEU A 226 -54.22 15.38 22.52
C LEU A 226 -53.55 13.99 22.64
N HIS A 227 -53.23 13.69 23.75
CA HIS A 227 -53.53 12.84 24.92
C HIS A 227 -52.48 11.77 25.23
N THR A 228 -52.00 11.90 26.41
CA THR A 228 -51.41 10.96 27.35
C THR A 228 -52.26 9.67 27.50
N GLU A 229 -51.62 8.52 27.64
CA GLU A 229 -51.48 7.86 28.94
C GLU A 229 -50.64 6.57 28.85
N PRO A 230 -50.05 6.11 29.97
CA PRO A 230 -48.99 5.11 29.97
C PRO A 230 -49.52 3.71 30.33
N VAL A 231 -48.90 2.69 29.74
CA VAL A 231 -49.05 1.31 30.29
C VAL A 231 -47.65 0.79 30.60
N ALA A 232 -47.37 0.77 31.88
CA ALA A 232 -46.33 -0.06 32.49
C ALA A 232 -46.72 -1.52 32.34
N LYS A 233 -45.82 -2.36 31.84
CA LYS A 233 -45.74 -3.80 32.18
C LYS A 233 -44.27 -4.19 32.23
N ASP A 234 -43.82 -4.55 33.40
CA ASP A 234 -42.59 -5.29 33.65
C ASP A 234 -42.63 -6.62 32.86
N PRO A 235 -41.52 -7.06 32.29
CA PRO A 235 -41.29 -8.46 32.05
C PRO A 235 -40.45 -9.05 33.20
N GLU A 236 -41.03 -10.11 33.72
CA GLU A 236 -40.52 -11.07 34.67
C GLU A 236 -39.05 -11.45 34.46
N GLN A 237 -38.44 -11.65 35.60
CA GLN A 237 -37.22 -12.38 35.84
C GLN A 237 -37.21 -13.72 35.07
N THR A 238 -36.21 -13.91 34.22
CA THR A 238 -35.76 -15.21 33.84
C THR A 238 -34.24 -15.30 33.90
N ASP A 239 -33.85 -16.26 34.71
CA ASP A 239 -32.60 -16.98 34.83
C ASP A 239 -31.36 -16.22 35.38
N ALA A 240 -31.17 -16.52 36.62
CA ALA A 240 -29.91 -16.44 37.35
C ALA A 240 -28.79 -17.16 36.58
N ALA A 241 -28.10 -16.44 35.71
CA ALA A 241 -26.78 -16.88 35.28
C ALA A 241 -25.88 -16.90 36.52
N THR A 242 -25.43 -18.07 36.86
CA THR A 242 -24.47 -18.38 37.91
C THR A 242 -23.35 -17.34 37.91
N VAL A 243 -23.36 -16.46 38.89
CA VAL A 243 -22.25 -15.56 39.17
C VAL A 243 -21.13 -16.45 39.68
N VAL A 244 -20.26 -16.91 38.78
CA VAL A 244 -18.97 -17.44 39.18
C VAL A 244 -18.18 -16.26 39.70
N GLU A 245 -18.01 -16.19 40.98
CA GLU A 245 -17.00 -15.35 41.63
C GLU A 245 -15.64 -15.78 41.14
N ILE A 246 -15.20 -15.20 40.01
CA ILE A 246 -13.85 -15.41 39.51
C ILE A 246 -12.94 -14.55 40.37
N LYS A 247 -12.20 -15.23 41.26
CA LYS A 247 -11.01 -14.68 41.90
C LYS A 247 -10.23 -13.88 40.88
N THR A 248 -10.06 -12.60 41.15
CA THR A 248 -9.26 -11.63 40.39
C THR A 248 -7.79 -12.08 40.35
N THR A 249 -7.46 -13.00 39.46
CA THR A 249 -6.13 -13.14 38.92
C THR A 249 -6.24 -12.67 37.48
N SER A 250 -6.17 -11.34 37.30
CA SER A 250 -6.13 -10.65 36.04
C SER A 250 -4.81 -10.97 35.34
N ALA A 251 -4.72 -12.12 34.69
CA ALA A 251 -3.66 -12.34 33.72
C ALA A 251 -3.85 -11.32 32.57
N GLY A 252 -3.09 -10.22 32.59
CA GLY A 252 -2.99 -9.31 31.47
C GLY A 252 -3.42 -7.85 31.67
N TYR A 253 -4.32 -7.51 32.59
CA TYR A 253 -4.60 -6.08 32.88
C TYR A 253 -3.61 -5.57 33.93
N GLN A 254 -2.51 -4.99 33.46
CA GLN A 254 -1.62 -4.22 34.35
C GLN A 254 -2.07 -2.76 34.32
N GLN A 255 -2.41 -2.21 35.49
CA GLN A 255 -2.59 -0.76 35.64
C GLN A 255 -1.32 -0.06 35.15
N PRO A 256 -1.45 0.97 34.27
CA PRO A 256 -0.29 1.73 33.87
C PRO A 256 0.32 2.41 35.10
N ALA A 257 1.52 1.97 35.48
CA ALA A 257 2.27 2.65 36.53
C ALA A 257 2.73 4.03 36.04
N ASP A 258 2.64 5.03 36.92
CA ASP A 258 3.34 6.28 36.68
C ASP A 258 4.86 6.00 36.74
N ILE A 259 5.56 6.31 35.67
CA ILE A 259 7.01 6.16 35.60
C ILE A 259 7.67 7.54 35.59
N GLU A 260 8.92 7.61 36.00
CA GLU A 260 9.74 8.80 35.79
C GLU A 260 10.17 8.88 34.34
N LEU A 261 9.88 10.00 33.65
CA LEU A 261 10.29 10.18 32.25
C LEU A 261 11.81 10.20 32.13
N PRO A 262 12.37 9.59 31.07
CA PRO A 262 13.81 9.55 30.86
C PRO A 262 14.39 10.97 30.72
N PRO A 263 15.52 11.29 31.36
CA PRO A 263 16.16 12.60 31.21
C PRO A 263 16.85 12.72 29.83
N LEU A 264 16.77 13.90 29.21
CA LEU A 264 17.37 14.15 27.89
C LEU A 264 18.91 14.03 27.89
N SER A 265 19.55 14.03 29.06
CA SER A 265 20.99 13.78 29.20
C SER A 265 21.44 12.39 28.76
N MET A 266 20.52 11.43 28.58
CA MET A 266 20.80 10.11 28.00
C MET A 266 21.14 10.17 26.51
N LEU A 267 20.74 11.24 25.83
CA LEU A 267 20.99 11.47 24.42
C LEU A 267 22.25 12.33 24.23
N GLN A 268 22.99 12.07 23.17
CA GLN A 268 24.19 12.83 22.83
C GLN A 268 23.84 14.29 22.49
N PRO A 269 24.61 15.25 22.98
CA PRO A 269 24.43 16.65 22.60
C PRO A 269 24.78 16.86 21.12
N PRO A 270 24.18 17.87 20.47
CA PRO A 270 24.54 18.21 19.10
C PRO A 270 26.02 18.63 19.03
N LYS A 271 26.72 18.17 17.99
CA LYS A 271 28.09 18.60 17.73
C LYS A 271 28.08 20.05 17.32
N THR A 272 28.93 20.86 17.94
CA THR A 272 29.12 22.28 17.60
C THR A 272 29.73 22.41 16.19
N ASP A 273 29.14 23.27 15.38
CA ASP A 273 29.53 23.49 13.97
C ASP A 273 30.88 24.19 13.85
N GLU A 274 31.69 23.75 12.88
CA GLU A 274 32.80 24.52 12.30
C GLU A 274 32.26 25.55 11.28
N GLY A 275 31.50 26.55 11.73
CA GLY A 275 30.67 27.43 10.90
C GLY A 275 31.40 28.20 9.78
N GLU A 276 32.61 28.68 10.01
CA GLU A 276 33.33 29.49 9.00
C GLU A 276 33.85 28.70 7.79
N LYS A 277 34.34 27.46 8.02
CA LYS A 277 34.84 26.63 6.91
C LYS A 277 33.70 26.19 6.00
N THR A 278 32.58 25.87 6.60
CA THR A 278 31.37 25.40 5.88
C THR A 278 30.78 26.55 5.05
N PHE A 279 30.78 27.78 5.54
CA PHE A 279 30.25 28.93 4.82
C PHE A 279 31.03 29.23 3.53
N ARG A 280 32.40 29.27 3.60
CA ARG A 280 33.23 29.50 2.41
C ARG A 280 33.06 28.44 1.33
N GLN A 281 32.97 27.17 1.73
CA GLN A 281 32.72 26.06 0.81
C GLN A 281 31.36 26.17 0.14
N THR A 282 30.33 26.62 0.87
CA THR A 282 28.98 26.80 0.34
C THR A 282 28.91 27.93 -0.70
N GLU A 283 29.62 29.05 -0.45
CA GLU A 283 29.72 30.14 -1.45
C GLU A 283 30.42 29.69 -2.74
N GLU A 284 31.50 28.92 -2.60
CA GLU A 284 32.23 28.36 -3.76
C GLU A 284 31.34 27.42 -4.56
N LEU A 285 30.58 26.55 -3.87
CA LEU A 285 29.61 25.64 -4.49
C LEU A 285 28.54 26.43 -5.26
N GLY A 286 28.01 27.53 -4.72
CA GLY A 286 27.06 28.41 -5.40
C GLY A 286 27.63 29.03 -6.69
N ARG A 287 28.88 29.47 -6.66
CA ARG A 287 29.57 30.01 -7.87
C ARG A 287 29.79 28.93 -8.93
N ASN A 288 30.15 27.73 -8.51
CA ASN A 288 30.32 26.60 -9.42
C ASN A 288 28.99 26.18 -10.04
N LEU A 289 27.89 26.15 -9.27
CA LEU A 289 26.54 25.89 -9.76
C LEU A 289 26.10 26.94 -10.80
N GLU A 290 26.37 28.23 -10.57
CA GLU A 290 26.05 29.31 -11.53
C GLU A 290 26.82 29.15 -12.85
N LYS A 291 28.13 28.82 -12.77
CA LYS A 291 28.96 28.52 -13.95
C LYS A 291 28.46 27.29 -14.72
N ALA A 292 28.11 26.21 -14.02
CA ALA A 292 27.59 24.98 -14.63
C ALA A 292 26.27 25.26 -15.34
N LEU A 293 25.33 25.97 -14.71
CA LEU A 293 24.06 26.37 -15.34
C LEU A 293 24.29 27.18 -16.62
N ALA A 294 25.20 28.18 -16.56
CA ALA A 294 25.56 28.98 -17.74
C ALA A 294 26.17 28.12 -18.86
N GLY A 295 27.02 27.14 -18.53
CA GLY A 295 27.61 26.19 -19.47
C GLY A 295 26.58 25.36 -20.23
N PHE A 296 25.44 25.00 -19.57
CA PHE A 296 24.31 24.32 -20.20
C PHE A 296 23.28 25.28 -20.83
N GLY A 297 23.63 26.56 -21.01
CA GLY A 297 22.75 27.54 -21.65
C GLY A 297 21.62 28.09 -20.76
N VAL A 298 21.63 27.78 -19.46
CA VAL A 298 20.67 28.28 -18.48
C VAL A 298 21.22 29.54 -17.85
N MET A 299 20.87 30.69 -18.41
CA MET A 299 21.32 31.98 -17.93
C MET A 299 20.49 32.44 -16.72
N GLY A 300 21.15 32.93 -15.68
CA GLY A 300 20.55 33.45 -14.45
C GLY A 300 21.60 33.75 -13.41
N LYS A 301 21.19 34.02 -12.17
CA LYS A 301 22.07 34.32 -11.04
C LYS A 301 21.59 33.59 -9.78
N VAL A 302 22.52 33.07 -8.99
CA VAL A 302 22.24 32.60 -7.62
C VAL A 302 22.13 33.83 -6.70
N CYS A 303 20.91 34.09 -6.18
CA CYS A 303 20.62 35.29 -5.38
C CYS A 303 20.94 35.08 -3.91
N THR A 304 20.50 33.97 -3.34
CA THR A 304 20.68 33.62 -1.94
C THR A 304 20.84 32.11 -1.78
N HIS A 305 21.38 31.71 -0.64
CA HIS A 305 21.42 30.32 -0.25
C HIS A 305 20.98 30.15 1.20
N HIS A 306 20.35 29.02 1.49
CA HIS A 306 19.95 28.62 2.82
C HIS A 306 20.65 27.30 3.14
N GLN A 307 21.58 27.35 4.07
CA GLN A 307 22.34 26.20 4.49
C GLN A 307 21.56 25.43 5.56
N GLY A 308 21.21 24.18 5.24
CA GLY A 308 20.67 23.22 6.18
C GLY A 308 21.72 22.25 6.72
N PRO A 309 21.32 21.29 7.55
CA PRO A 309 22.26 20.35 8.16
C PRO A 309 22.94 19.41 7.15
N VAL A 310 22.23 18.99 6.12
CA VAL A 310 22.70 17.98 5.14
C VAL A 310 22.79 18.55 3.73
N ILE A 311 21.93 19.50 3.41
CA ILE A 311 21.88 20.14 2.08
C ILE A 311 21.85 21.65 2.20
N THR A 312 22.29 22.31 1.15
CA THR A 312 22.12 23.76 0.94
C THR A 312 21.12 23.98 -0.19
N THR A 313 20.15 24.84 0.04
CA THR A 313 19.18 25.28 -0.98
C THR A 313 19.65 26.60 -1.58
N PHE A 314 20.01 26.60 -2.86
CA PHE A 314 20.35 27.80 -3.62
C PHE A 314 19.09 28.33 -4.31
N GLU A 315 18.83 29.63 -4.17
CA GLU A 315 17.73 30.32 -4.86
C GLU A 315 18.29 30.93 -6.15
N PHE A 316 17.92 30.35 -7.28
CA PHE A 316 18.37 30.77 -8.60
C PHE A 316 17.31 31.63 -9.29
N ASP A 317 17.68 32.81 -9.76
CA ASP A 317 16.87 33.72 -10.56
C ASP A 317 17.17 33.51 -12.06
N PRO A 318 16.34 32.76 -12.78
CA PRO A 318 16.57 32.51 -14.19
C PRO A 318 16.20 33.73 -15.03
N ARG A 319 16.94 33.98 -16.12
CA ARG A 319 16.55 34.99 -17.11
C ARG A 319 15.16 34.67 -17.70
N LYS A 320 14.48 35.75 -18.15
CA LYS A 320 13.15 35.62 -18.78
C LYS A 320 13.19 34.62 -19.93
N GLY A 321 12.26 33.63 -19.90
CA GLY A 321 12.13 32.59 -20.91
C GLY A 321 12.68 31.22 -20.49
N VAL A 322 13.46 31.11 -19.42
CA VAL A 322 13.92 29.84 -18.87
C VAL A 322 12.79 29.19 -18.08
N LYS A 323 12.46 27.93 -18.40
CA LYS A 323 11.46 27.14 -17.68
C LYS A 323 12.13 26.31 -16.58
N ALA A 324 11.47 26.20 -15.43
CA ALA A 324 11.98 25.34 -14.34
C ALA A 324 12.12 23.86 -14.74
N SER A 325 11.31 23.38 -15.71
CA SER A 325 11.46 22.04 -16.28
C SER A 325 12.81 21.83 -16.93
N ASN A 326 13.30 22.84 -17.67
CA ASN A 326 14.61 22.74 -18.35
C ASN A 326 15.76 22.58 -17.34
N VAL A 327 15.67 23.28 -16.19
CA VAL A 327 16.67 23.15 -15.11
C VAL A 327 16.58 21.78 -14.45
N ASN A 328 15.36 21.28 -14.27
CA ASN A 328 15.13 19.96 -13.68
C ASN A 328 15.64 18.82 -14.57
N ASP A 329 15.52 18.96 -15.89
CA ASP A 329 15.97 17.96 -16.85
C ASP A 329 17.51 17.88 -16.92
N LEU A 330 18.20 18.97 -16.51
CA LEU A 330 19.66 19.03 -16.42
C LEU A 330 20.22 18.61 -15.05
N ALA A 331 19.38 18.17 -14.10
CA ALA A 331 19.80 17.92 -12.73
C ALA A 331 20.95 16.90 -12.62
N GLU A 332 20.94 15.83 -13.41
CA GLU A 332 21.98 14.81 -13.42
C GLU A 332 23.30 15.33 -14.03
N ASP A 333 23.22 16.12 -15.09
CA ASP A 333 24.40 16.74 -15.73
C ASP A 333 25.04 17.82 -14.85
N LEU A 334 24.20 18.63 -14.20
CA LEU A 334 24.64 19.63 -13.22
C LEU A 334 25.32 18.98 -12.01
N ALA A 335 24.77 17.88 -11.49
CA ALA A 335 25.37 17.14 -10.38
C ALA A 335 26.77 16.62 -10.74
N ARG A 336 26.94 16.10 -11.96
CA ARG A 336 28.23 15.66 -12.48
C ARG A 336 29.23 16.82 -12.61
N GLU A 337 28.78 17.95 -13.17
CA GLU A 337 29.63 19.11 -13.43
C GLU A 337 30.19 19.76 -12.12
N ILE A 338 29.33 19.83 -11.08
CA ILE A 338 29.75 20.38 -9.76
C ILE A 338 30.26 19.28 -8.81
N ASN A 339 30.44 18.04 -9.31
CA ASN A 339 31.00 16.91 -8.57
C ASN A 339 30.27 16.59 -7.26
N VAL A 340 28.92 16.50 -7.33
CA VAL A 340 28.08 16.06 -6.23
C VAL A 340 27.31 14.78 -6.60
N PRO A 341 26.95 13.91 -5.63
CA PRO A 341 26.30 12.64 -5.92
C PRO A 341 24.92 12.81 -6.56
N THR A 342 24.19 13.85 -6.21
CA THR A 342 22.85 14.14 -6.74
C THR A 342 22.52 15.61 -6.52
N LEU A 343 21.57 16.12 -7.31
CA LEU A 343 21.05 17.47 -7.21
C LEU A 343 19.53 17.42 -7.40
N ARG A 344 18.78 18.21 -6.64
CA ARG A 344 17.33 18.25 -6.76
C ARG A 344 16.85 19.67 -7.05
N VAL A 345 16.02 19.79 -8.11
CA VAL A 345 15.39 21.07 -8.46
C VAL A 345 13.99 21.14 -7.85
N VAL A 346 13.78 22.11 -6.97
CA VAL A 346 12.49 22.43 -6.38
C VAL A 346 11.88 23.58 -7.18
N GLY A 347 11.02 23.28 -8.11
CA GLY A 347 10.47 24.19 -9.12
C GLY A 347 10.37 25.65 -8.67
N LYS A 348 9.31 26.03 -7.93
CA LYS A 348 9.10 27.41 -7.47
C LYS A 348 9.30 27.54 -5.96
N VAL A 349 10.17 28.45 -5.55
CA VAL A 349 10.30 28.82 -4.13
C VAL A 349 9.01 29.52 -3.66
N PRO A 350 8.42 29.13 -2.53
CA PRO A 350 7.20 29.75 -2.02
C PRO A 350 7.33 31.26 -1.86
N GLY A 351 6.39 32.04 -2.43
CA GLY A 351 6.40 33.50 -2.35
C GLY A 351 7.37 34.23 -3.28
N LYS A 352 8.24 33.52 -4.00
CA LYS A 352 9.25 34.09 -4.91
C LYS A 352 9.12 33.51 -6.32
N SER A 353 9.60 34.22 -7.33
CA SER A 353 9.70 33.73 -8.72
C SER A 353 11.01 32.99 -8.99
N LEU A 354 11.68 32.50 -7.95
CA LEU A 354 12.98 31.85 -7.98
C LEU A 354 12.83 30.34 -8.09
N ILE A 355 13.85 29.67 -8.63
CA ILE A 355 13.98 28.21 -8.68
C ILE A 355 14.88 27.80 -7.51
N GLY A 356 14.40 26.88 -6.65
CA GLY A 356 15.22 26.27 -5.61
C GLY A 356 16.05 25.13 -6.18
N ILE A 357 17.35 25.12 -5.89
CA ILE A 357 18.26 24.04 -6.26
C ILE A 357 18.90 23.53 -4.97
N GLU A 358 18.56 22.30 -4.60
CA GLU A 358 19.05 21.64 -3.39
C GLU A 358 20.31 20.84 -3.73
N VAL A 359 21.42 21.18 -3.11
CA VAL A 359 22.74 20.57 -3.32
C VAL A 359 23.25 20.01 -2.01
N PRO A 360 23.80 18.78 -1.98
CA PRO A 360 24.40 18.21 -0.77
C PRO A 360 25.54 19.04 -0.23
N ASN A 361 25.59 19.17 1.10
CA ASN A 361 26.72 19.84 1.76
C ASN A 361 28.00 19.00 1.61
N PRO A 362 29.16 19.60 1.39
CA PRO A 362 30.42 18.87 1.38
C PRO A 362 30.71 18.17 2.72
N LEU A 363 30.28 18.75 3.83
CA LEU A 363 30.39 18.22 5.18
C LEU A 363 28.98 18.21 5.82
N PRO A 364 28.19 17.13 5.63
CA PRO A 364 26.87 17.06 6.22
C PRO A 364 26.92 16.85 7.73
N LYS A 365 26.09 17.59 8.47
CA LYS A 365 25.93 17.47 9.92
C LYS A 365 24.99 16.30 10.24
N THR A 366 25.36 15.49 11.22
CA THR A 366 24.43 14.48 11.79
C THR A 366 23.38 15.18 12.63
N VAL A 367 22.11 15.01 12.30
CA VAL A 367 20.99 15.51 13.09
C VAL A 367 20.82 14.63 14.33
N CYS A 368 20.90 15.23 15.54
CA CYS A 368 20.72 14.50 16.80
C CYS A 368 19.28 14.60 17.29
N LEU A 369 18.74 13.52 17.88
CA LEU A 369 17.38 13.55 18.44
C LEU A 369 17.26 14.58 19.56
N ARG A 370 18.27 14.72 20.42
CA ARG A 370 18.31 15.68 21.52
C ARG A 370 18.06 17.12 21.06
N GLU A 371 18.66 17.54 19.96
CA GLU A 371 18.50 18.88 19.37
C GLU A 371 17.03 19.19 19.07
N ILE A 372 16.26 18.19 18.64
CA ILE A 372 14.84 18.34 18.32
C ILE A 372 13.99 18.35 19.60
N LEU A 373 14.30 17.47 20.55
CA LEU A 373 13.54 17.38 21.81
C LEU A 373 13.74 18.62 22.71
N GLU A 374 14.91 19.26 22.67
CA GLU A 374 15.20 20.51 23.38
C GLU A 374 14.61 21.75 22.68
N SER A 375 14.14 21.63 21.44
CA SER A 375 13.58 22.77 20.71
C SER A 375 12.29 23.30 21.34
N GLU A 376 12.08 24.63 21.31
CA GLU A 376 10.84 25.27 21.75
C GLU A 376 9.61 24.74 21.00
N ILE A 377 9.79 24.29 19.76
CA ILE A 377 8.73 23.71 18.94
C ILE A 377 8.26 22.36 19.52
N PHE A 378 9.14 21.59 20.16
CA PHE A 378 8.77 20.32 20.80
C PHE A 378 8.10 20.55 22.15
N SER A 379 8.68 21.40 23.00
CA SER A 379 8.21 21.66 24.37
C SER A 379 7.00 22.59 24.45
N GLY A 380 6.85 23.53 23.52
CA GLY A 380 5.88 24.62 23.57
C GLY A 380 4.45 24.30 23.13
N GLN A 381 4.17 23.11 22.60
CA GLN A 381 2.83 22.72 22.15
C GLN A 381 2.33 21.50 22.92
N ASN A 382 1.09 21.59 23.42
CA ASN A 382 0.39 20.48 24.08
C ASN A 382 0.03 19.38 23.05
N ARG A 383 1.05 18.66 22.56
CA ARG A 383 0.90 17.56 21.60
C ARG A 383 0.80 16.26 22.34
N ILE A 384 -0.25 15.50 22.04
CA ILE A 384 -0.53 14.24 22.74
C ILE A 384 0.41 13.13 22.26
N LEU A 385 0.81 13.14 20.98
CA LEU A 385 1.64 12.09 20.38
C LEU A 385 2.69 12.72 19.45
N ALA A 386 3.61 13.51 20.06
CA ALA A 386 4.65 14.21 19.34
C ALA A 386 5.72 13.24 18.81
N ALA A 387 5.88 13.17 17.50
CA ALA A 387 6.92 12.41 16.83
C ALA A 387 7.90 13.35 16.12
N ALA A 388 9.17 13.24 16.43
CA ALA A 388 10.24 13.96 15.78
C ALA A 388 10.50 13.38 14.38
N LEU A 389 10.22 14.14 13.33
CA LEU A 389 10.52 13.73 11.93
C LEU A 389 11.94 14.13 11.52
N GLY A 390 12.50 15.18 12.10
CA GLY A 390 13.85 15.65 11.78
C GLY A 390 13.99 17.16 11.73
N LEU A 391 14.99 17.61 11.00
CA LEU A 391 15.18 19.01 10.63
C LEU A 391 14.83 19.23 9.17
N ASP A 392 14.28 20.38 8.81
CA ASP A 392 14.05 20.76 7.43
C ASP A 392 15.32 21.29 6.73
N THR A 393 15.17 21.77 5.51
CA THR A 393 16.26 22.31 4.70
C THR A 393 16.81 23.64 5.22
N THR A 394 16.19 24.23 6.23
CA THR A 394 16.65 25.46 6.93
C THR A 394 17.22 25.18 8.31
N GLY A 395 17.22 23.92 8.75
CA GLY A 395 17.63 23.51 10.09
C GLY A 395 16.54 23.65 11.15
N SER A 396 15.29 23.96 10.75
CA SER A 396 14.17 24.07 11.68
C SER A 396 13.61 22.69 12.04
N ALA A 397 13.24 22.48 13.32
CA ALA A 397 12.69 21.22 13.78
C ALA A 397 11.31 20.93 13.15
N VAL A 398 11.17 19.75 12.56
CA VAL A 398 9.92 19.23 11.99
C VAL A 398 9.36 18.17 12.91
N ILE A 399 8.29 18.50 13.60
CA ILE A 399 7.61 17.64 14.57
C ILE A 399 6.18 17.46 14.13
N THR A 400 5.70 16.25 14.17
CA THR A 400 4.31 15.95 13.86
C THR A 400 3.58 15.39 15.08
N ASP A 401 2.29 15.68 15.20
CA ASP A 401 1.43 15.05 16.19
C ASP A 401 0.67 13.90 15.52
N LEU A 402 1.08 12.66 15.79
CA LEU A 402 0.45 11.47 15.23
C LEU A 402 -1.02 11.33 15.63
N ALA A 403 -1.45 11.94 16.74
CA ALA A 403 -2.87 11.98 17.12
C ALA A 403 -3.70 12.86 16.16
N LYS A 404 -3.09 13.87 15.55
CA LYS A 404 -3.72 14.72 14.53
C LYS A 404 -3.63 14.11 13.13
N LEU A 405 -2.54 13.37 12.86
CA LEU A 405 -2.42 12.55 11.66
C LEU A 405 -3.19 11.24 11.91
N PRO A 406 -4.09 10.82 11.01
CA PRO A 406 -4.76 9.55 11.25
C PRO A 406 -3.77 8.38 11.35
N HIS A 407 -2.91 8.22 10.37
CA HIS A 407 -1.91 7.15 10.28
C HIS A 407 -0.74 7.62 9.42
N LEU A 408 0.44 6.99 9.59
CA LEU A 408 1.66 7.32 8.87
C LEU A 408 2.18 6.09 8.11
N LEU A 409 2.40 6.26 6.81
CA LEU A 409 3.12 5.30 5.99
C LEU A 409 4.57 5.76 5.84
N VAL A 410 5.52 4.88 6.17
CA VAL A 410 6.96 5.11 6.03
C VAL A 410 7.54 4.10 5.05
N ALA A 411 8.24 4.56 4.02
CA ALA A 411 8.82 3.65 3.04
C ALA A 411 10.21 4.11 2.59
N GLY A 412 11.07 3.15 2.21
CA GLY A 412 12.42 3.39 1.73
C GLY A 412 13.25 2.12 1.66
N THR A 413 14.30 2.11 0.86
CA THR A 413 15.21 0.95 0.72
C THR A 413 16.03 0.70 1.98
N THR A 414 16.66 -0.46 2.06
CA THR A 414 17.64 -0.77 3.11
C THR A 414 18.78 0.25 3.06
N GLY A 415 19.21 0.74 4.23
CA GLY A 415 20.26 1.76 4.34
C GLY A 415 19.80 3.19 4.06
N SER A 416 18.53 3.42 3.68
CA SER A 416 18.00 4.78 3.46
C SER A 416 17.83 5.62 4.75
N GLY A 417 17.92 4.98 5.93
CA GLY A 417 17.71 5.62 7.24
C GLY A 417 16.29 5.48 7.79
N LYS A 418 15.45 4.67 7.15
CA LYS A 418 14.06 4.41 7.53
C LYS A 418 13.92 3.92 8.98
N SER A 419 14.63 2.86 9.36
CA SER A 419 14.57 2.27 10.71
C SER A 419 15.06 3.23 11.78
N VAL A 420 16.14 3.97 11.50
CA VAL A 420 16.66 5.01 12.41
C VAL A 420 15.61 6.10 12.65
N ALA A 421 14.92 6.52 11.60
CA ALA A 421 13.85 7.51 11.73
C ALA A 421 12.64 6.98 12.54
N VAL A 422 12.26 5.71 12.35
CA VAL A 422 11.19 5.07 13.15
C VAL A 422 11.62 4.99 14.61
N ASN A 423 12.85 4.58 14.90
CA ASN A 423 13.40 4.56 16.26
C ASN A 423 13.40 5.97 16.88
N ALA A 424 13.77 7.00 16.13
CA ALA A 424 13.72 8.38 16.63
C ALA A 424 12.30 8.85 16.95
N MET A 425 11.30 8.47 16.13
CA MET A 425 9.89 8.74 16.42
C MET A 425 9.41 8.02 17.68
N ILE A 426 9.76 6.74 17.86
CA ILE A 426 9.43 5.97 19.06
C ILE A 426 10.11 6.60 20.29
N CYS A 427 11.40 6.89 20.22
CA CYS A 427 12.15 7.52 21.31
C CYS A 427 11.52 8.87 21.69
N SER A 428 11.14 9.72 20.72
CA SER A 428 10.52 11.02 21.04
C SER A 428 9.23 10.88 21.85
N ILE A 429 8.46 9.80 21.61
CA ILE A 429 7.25 9.49 22.38
C ILE A 429 7.64 8.98 23.77
N LEU A 430 8.61 8.06 23.88
CA LEU A 430 9.06 7.49 25.15
C LEU A 430 9.70 8.54 26.09
N PHE A 431 10.31 9.58 25.55
CA PHE A 431 10.84 10.72 26.34
C PHE A 431 9.76 11.69 26.80
N SER A 432 8.54 11.63 26.27
CA SER A 432 7.50 12.65 26.49
C SER A 432 6.19 12.13 27.05
N GLN A 433 5.93 10.83 27.01
CA GLN A 433 4.62 10.26 27.35
C GLN A 433 4.73 9.13 28.37
N GLN A 434 3.74 9.08 29.28
CA GLN A 434 3.58 8.04 30.29
C GLN A 434 2.89 6.80 29.70
N PRO A 435 3.11 5.58 30.24
CA PRO A 435 2.38 4.37 29.83
C PRO A 435 0.87 4.48 30.00
N GLY A 436 0.39 5.28 30.95
CA GLY A 436 -1.02 5.59 31.13
C GLY A 436 -1.63 6.47 30.04
N GLN A 437 -0.78 7.18 29.28
CA GLN A 437 -1.20 8.06 28.18
C GLN A 437 -1.07 7.38 26.82
N VAL A 438 0.01 6.61 26.61
CA VAL A 438 0.33 5.95 25.35
C VAL A 438 0.77 4.51 25.58
N ARG A 439 0.12 3.60 24.91
CA ARG A 439 0.51 2.18 24.86
C ARG A 439 0.88 1.80 23.44
N MET A 440 1.77 0.82 23.30
CA MET A 440 2.32 0.43 22.01
C MET A 440 2.07 -1.05 21.72
N LEU A 441 1.80 -1.34 20.46
CA LEU A 441 1.80 -2.69 19.88
C LEU A 441 2.83 -2.69 18.76
N MET A 442 3.77 -3.61 18.81
CA MET A 442 4.90 -3.66 17.88
C MET A 442 4.96 -5.00 17.14
N VAL A 443 5.18 -4.94 15.83
CA VAL A 443 5.35 -6.09 14.94
C VAL A 443 6.69 -5.99 14.25
N ASP A 444 7.56 -6.97 14.48
CA ASP A 444 8.93 -7.03 13.95
C ASP A 444 9.24 -8.42 13.39
N PRO A 445 8.93 -8.68 12.11
CA PRO A 445 9.13 -9.99 11.49
C PRO A 445 10.60 -10.42 11.39
N LYS A 446 11.50 -9.45 11.42
CA LYS A 446 12.95 -9.69 11.24
C LYS A 446 13.71 -9.81 12.55
N MET A 447 13.06 -9.49 13.67
CA MET A 447 13.66 -9.49 15.03
C MET A 447 14.89 -8.55 15.16
N LEU A 448 14.94 -7.47 14.38
CA LEU A 448 16.13 -6.62 14.30
C LEU A 448 15.91 -5.21 14.85
N GLU A 449 14.75 -4.59 14.55
CA GLU A 449 14.55 -3.15 14.74
C GLU A 449 13.73 -2.84 16.00
N LEU A 450 12.56 -3.49 16.15
CA LEU A 450 11.64 -3.22 17.25
C LEU A 450 11.80 -4.18 18.43
N SER A 451 12.46 -5.30 18.24
CA SER A 451 12.73 -6.30 19.30
C SER A 451 13.55 -5.74 20.46
N ALA A 452 14.33 -4.68 20.21
CA ALA A 452 15.05 -3.96 21.26
C ALA A 452 14.13 -3.39 22.35
N TYR A 453 12.90 -3.02 22.00
CA TYR A 453 11.91 -2.44 22.93
C TYR A 453 11.19 -3.48 23.82
N GLN A 454 11.47 -4.78 23.64
CA GLN A 454 10.83 -5.84 24.44
C GLN A 454 10.93 -5.55 25.94
N GLY A 455 9.78 -5.58 26.64
CA GLY A 455 9.72 -5.45 28.11
C GLY A 455 9.65 -4.02 28.64
N ILE A 456 9.50 -2.98 27.81
CA ILE A 456 9.20 -1.63 28.28
C ILE A 456 7.76 -1.53 28.79
N PRO A 457 7.47 -0.66 29.78
CA PRO A 457 6.12 -0.56 30.38
C PRO A 457 5.05 -0.03 29.41
N HIS A 458 5.43 0.57 28.30
CA HIS A 458 4.50 1.06 27.28
C HIS A 458 3.91 -0.05 26.38
N LEU A 459 4.47 -1.25 26.36
CA LEU A 459 3.94 -2.34 25.55
C LEU A 459 2.65 -2.92 26.11
N LEU A 460 1.64 -3.13 25.26
CA LEU A 460 0.41 -3.86 25.57
C LEU A 460 0.57 -5.38 25.45
N ALA A 461 1.47 -5.81 24.59
CA ALA A 461 1.83 -7.21 24.39
C ALA A 461 3.34 -7.30 24.06
N PRO A 462 3.97 -8.46 24.22
CA PRO A 462 5.32 -8.69 23.70
C PRO A 462 5.39 -8.31 22.22
N VAL A 463 6.59 -7.88 21.76
CA VAL A 463 6.82 -7.61 20.34
C VAL A 463 6.52 -8.87 19.52
N VAL A 464 5.61 -8.76 18.57
CA VAL A 464 5.16 -9.89 17.76
C VAL A 464 6.08 -10.08 16.55
N THR A 465 6.62 -11.28 16.43
CA THR A 465 7.58 -11.64 15.36
C THR A 465 6.99 -12.61 14.33
N ASP A 466 5.97 -13.38 14.72
CA ASP A 466 5.22 -14.26 13.81
C ASP A 466 4.13 -13.49 13.07
N MET A 467 4.11 -13.61 11.74
CA MET A 467 3.17 -12.87 10.89
C MET A 467 1.71 -13.29 11.04
N ARG A 468 1.46 -14.55 11.43
CA ARG A 468 0.09 -15.03 11.71
C ARG A 468 -0.43 -14.38 12.99
N LEU A 469 0.43 -14.33 14.01
CA LEU A 469 0.10 -13.66 15.28
C LEU A 469 -0.04 -12.14 15.07
N ALA A 470 0.73 -11.55 14.16
CA ALA A 470 0.61 -10.14 13.80
C ALA A 470 -0.74 -9.82 13.11
N ALA A 471 -1.23 -10.68 12.24
CA ALA A 471 -2.57 -10.54 11.67
C ALA A 471 -3.66 -10.61 12.76
N GLU A 472 -3.52 -11.55 13.71
CA GLU A 472 -4.43 -11.66 14.85
C GLU A 472 -4.36 -10.44 15.78
N LEU A 473 -3.18 -9.84 15.95
CA LEU A 473 -2.99 -8.59 16.70
C LEU A 473 -3.74 -7.42 16.05
N LEU A 474 -3.71 -7.33 14.72
CA LEU A 474 -4.49 -6.33 13.98
C LEU A 474 -6.00 -6.56 14.13
N MET A 475 -6.46 -7.82 14.12
CA MET A 475 -7.87 -8.15 14.37
C MET A 475 -8.29 -7.79 15.79
N TRP A 476 -7.43 -8.02 16.80
CA TRP A 476 -7.65 -7.53 18.16
C TRP A 476 -7.77 -6.00 18.20
N THR A 477 -6.89 -5.31 17.48
CA THR A 477 -6.90 -3.84 17.43
C THR A 477 -8.22 -3.31 16.85
N VAL A 478 -8.78 -3.99 15.84
CA VAL A 478 -10.11 -3.68 15.29
C VAL A 478 -11.20 -3.91 16.35
N ALA A 479 -11.16 -5.03 17.06
CA ALA A 479 -12.12 -5.34 18.11
C ALA A 479 -12.06 -4.33 19.29
N GLU A 480 -10.86 -3.91 19.71
CA GLU A 480 -10.69 -2.87 20.73
C GLU A 480 -11.21 -1.51 20.24
N MET A 481 -10.99 -1.17 18.98
CA MET A 481 -11.55 0.03 18.36
C MET A 481 -13.09 0.03 18.45
N GLU A 482 -13.72 -1.07 18.09
CA GLU A 482 -15.17 -1.23 18.12
C GLU A 482 -15.71 -1.15 19.55
N GLU A 483 -15.05 -1.80 20.51
CA GLU A 483 -15.42 -1.72 21.92
C GLU A 483 -15.33 -0.26 22.42
N ARG A 484 -14.27 0.48 22.06
CA ARG A 484 -14.15 1.91 22.39
C ARG A 484 -15.28 2.74 21.79
N TYR A 485 -15.72 2.44 20.58
CA TYR A 485 -16.88 3.09 19.97
C TYR A 485 -18.17 2.81 20.74
N HIS A 486 -18.40 1.56 21.18
CA HIS A 486 -19.54 1.20 22.01
C HIS A 486 -19.52 1.96 23.35
N LEU A 487 -18.37 2.03 24.02
CA LEU A 487 -18.22 2.79 25.28
C LEU A 487 -18.45 4.29 25.08
N MET A 488 -17.91 4.88 24.01
CA MET A 488 -18.11 6.29 23.67
C MET A 488 -19.58 6.60 23.34
N SER A 489 -20.24 5.72 22.58
CA SER A 489 -21.65 5.82 22.24
C SER A 489 -22.53 5.77 23.49
N GLY A 490 -22.30 4.81 24.40
CA GLY A 490 -23.00 4.69 25.67
C GLY A 490 -22.86 5.92 26.59
N MET A 491 -21.79 6.69 26.39
CA MET A 491 -21.56 7.96 27.11
C MET A 491 -21.92 9.21 26.27
N SER A 492 -22.43 9.07 25.06
CA SER A 492 -22.78 10.17 24.16
C SER A 492 -21.62 11.13 23.90
N VAL A 493 -20.41 10.60 23.68
CA VAL A 493 -19.20 11.37 23.35
C VAL A 493 -18.62 10.92 22.01
N LYS A 494 -17.90 11.83 21.31
CA LYS A 494 -17.49 11.63 19.92
C LYS A 494 -16.03 11.23 19.74
N ASN A 495 -15.21 11.33 20.77
CA ASN A 495 -13.77 11.03 20.69
C ASN A 495 -13.21 10.62 22.05
N LEU A 496 -12.01 10.03 22.03
CA LEU A 496 -11.32 9.52 23.22
C LEU A 496 -11.05 10.60 24.26
N VAL A 497 -10.70 11.82 23.87
CA VAL A 497 -10.40 12.92 24.82
C VAL A 497 -11.63 13.27 25.64
N SER A 498 -12.77 13.45 25.00
CA SER A 498 -14.06 13.72 25.66
C SER A 498 -14.50 12.54 26.54
N PHE A 499 -14.24 11.31 26.08
CA PHE A 499 -14.49 10.10 26.84
C PHE A 499 -13.66 10.06 28.13
N ASN A 500 -12.35 10.26 28.03
CA ASN A 500 -11.44 10.28 29.17
C ASN A 500 -11.79 11.38 30.18
N THR A 501 -12.16 12.57 29.72
CA THR A 501 -12.64 13.67 30.58
C THR A 501 -13.87 13.24 31.36
N ARG A 502 -14.82 12.55 30.72
CA ARG A 502 -16.04 12.08 31.38
C ARG A 502 -15.77 10.97 32.39
N ILE A 503 -14.91 10.00 32.06
CA ILE A 503 -14.48 8.94 32.98
C ILE A 503 -13.79 9.54 34.20
N THR A 504 -12.82 10.44 34.01
CA THR A 504 -12.13 11.13 35.11
C THR A 504 -13.11 11.87 36.03
N GLY A 505 -14.13 12.51 35.46
CA GLY A 505 -15.20 13.16 36.22
C GLY A 505 -16.07 12.16 36.99
N MET A 506 -16.30 10.96 36.47
CA MET A 506 -17.04 9.89 37.19
C MET A 506 -16.22 9.33 38.37
N LEU A 507 -14.93 9.06 38.13
CA LEU A 507 -14.01 8.55 39.16
C LEU A 507 -13.84 9.54 40.31
N LYS A 508 -13.70 10.85 40.02
CA LYS A 508 -13.66 11.91 41.04
C LYS A 508 -14.93 11.97 41.89
N LYS A 509 -16.08 11.54 41.38
CA LYS A 509 -17.37 11.44 42.09
C LYS A 509 -17.54 10.10 42.82
N GLY A 510 -16.48 9.28 42.96
CA GLY A 510 -16.49 7.99 43.62
C GLY A 510 -17.20 6.85 42.87
N LYS A 511 -17.59 7.06 41.61
CA LYS A 511 -18.16 5.99 40.78
C LYS A 511 -17.04 5.07 40.30
N LYS A 512 -17.29 3.75 40.28
CA LYS A 512 -16.35 2.71 39.84
C LYS A 512 -16.91 2.02 38.57
N PRO A 513 -16.89 2.67 37.41
CA PRO A 513 -17.36 2.04 36.20
C PRO A 513 -16.46 0.87 35.82
N THR A 514 -17.02 -0.12 35.14
CA THR A 514 -16.29 -1.30 34.67
C THR A 514 -16.53 -1.49 33.17
N ARG A 515 -15.64 -2.23 32.49
CA ARG A 515 -15.81 -2.68 31.11
C ARG A 515 -15.49 -4.16 30.97
N ARG A 516 -15.99 -4.78 29.92
CA ARG A 516 -15.54 -6.11 29.49
C ARG A 516 -14.33 -5.96 28.58
N TRP A 517 -13.25 -6.66 28.89
CA TRP A 517 -12.01 -6.53 28.13
C TRP A 517 -11.25 -7.87 28.06
N ILE A 518 -10.54 -8.08 26.97
CA ILE A 518 -9.57 -9.16 26.80
C ILE A 518 -8.26 -8.55 26.28
N GLY A 519 -7.14 -8.95 26.89
CA GLY A 519 -5.82 -8.46 26.48
C GLY A 519 -5.39 -8.96 25.12
N PRO A 520 -4.49 -8.23 24.40
CA PRO A 520 -4.01 -8.66 23.10
C PRO A 520 -3.25 -9.97 23.16
N GLN A 521 -2.49 -10.22 24.23
CA GLN A 521 -1.75 -11.46 24.40
C GLN A 521 -2.68 -12.67 24.58
N GLU A 522 -3.75 -12.54 25.40
CA GLU A 522 -4.75 -13.60 25.55
C GLU A 522 -5.54 -13.85 24.27
N TRP A 523 -5.92 -12.78 23.56
CA TRP A 523 -6.60 -12.87 22.28
C TRP A 523 -5.80 -13.69 21.25
N ILE A 524 -4.47 -13.48 21.20
CA ILE A 524 -3.58 -14.15 20.27
C ILE A 524 -3.37 -15.62 20.66
N MET A 525 -3.20 -15.89 21.96
CA MET A 525 -2.87 -17.22 22.48
C MET A 525 -4.07 -18.18 22.48
N ASN A 526 -5.28 -17.68 22.80
CA ASN A 526 -6.46 -18.50 23.04
C ASN A 526 -7.60 -18.17 22.09
N LYS A 527 -7.59 -18.78 20.90
CA LYS A 527 -8.63 -18.56 19.88
C LYS A 527 -10.04 -18.95 20.35
N GLU A 528 -10.13 -19.99 21.18
CA GLU A 528 -11.40 -20.50 21.73
C GLU A 528 -11.97 -19.59 22.82
N ASP A 529 -11.13 -18.87 23.54
CA ASP A 529 -11.50 -18.01 24.68
C ASP A 529 -11.77 -16.55 24.31
N ARG A 530 -11.75 -16.18 23.04
CA ARG A 530 -12.00 -14.78 22.57
C ARG A 530 -13.35 -14.22 23.00
N GLN A 531 -14.31 -15.08 23.32
CA GLN A 531 -15.62 -14.69 23.85
C GLN A 531 -15.57 -14.45 25.36
N LYS A 532 -14.55 -14.94 26.08
CA LYS A 532 -14.37 -14.74 27.51
C LYS A 532 -13.74 -13.38 27.77
N LYS A 533 -14.57 -12.34 27.88
CA LYS A 533 -14.13 -11.01 28.26
C LYS A 533 -14.15 -10.90 29.80
N TYR A 534 -13.05 -10.40 30.38
CA TYR A 534 -12.95 -10.14 31.82
C TYR A 534 -13.59 -8.81 32.17
N ILE A 535 -14.19 -8.71 33.36
CA ILE A 535 -14.67 -7.43 33.91
C ILE A 535 -13.48 -6.72 34.55
N VAL A 536 -13.09 -5.59 33.98
CA VAL A 536 -11.98 -4.76 34.47
C VAL A 536 -12.47 -3.37 34.82
N PRO A 537 -11.78 -2.64 35.73
CA PRO A 537 -12.08 -1.24 35.96
C PRO A 537 -12.02 -0.41 34.68
N LEU A 538 -12.99 0.50 34.52
CA LEU A 538 -12.97 1.42 33.37
C LEU A 538 -12.26 2.70 33.80
N GLU A 539 -11.04 2.84 33.35
CA GLU A 539 -10.16 3.99 33.55
C GLU A 539 -10.07 4.85 32.30
N PRO A 540 -9.48 6.06 32.36
CA PRO A 540 -9.14 6.81 31.15
C PRO A 540 -8.30 5.95 30.22
N GLN A 541 -8.76 5.84 28.97
CA GLN A 541 -8.16 4.94 28.00
C GLN A 541 -6.92 5.58 27.35
N PRO A 542 -5.78 4.88 27.30
CA PRO A 542 -4.59 5.38 26.63
C PRO A 542 -4.76 5.40 25.11
N ILE A 543 -3.98 6.22 24.43
CA ILE A 543 -3.79 6.11 22.99
C ILE A 543 -3.04 4.79 22.71
N ILE A 544 -3.45 4.08 21.68
CA ILE A 544 -2.74 2.88 21.20
C ILE A 544 -1.99 3.24 19.93
N LEU A 545 -0.67 3.08 19.93
CA LEU A 545 0.18 3.22 18.76
C LEU A 545 0.61 1.85 18.27
N VAL A 546 0.18 1.48 17.08
CA VAL A 546 0.55 0.23 16.41
C VAL A 546 1.69 0.52 15.45
N ILE A 547 2.80 -0.19 15.58
CA ILE A 547 3.99 -0.02 14.75
C ILE A 547 4.32 -1.34 14.06
N ILE A 548 4.39 -1.32 12.74
CA ILE A 548 4.68 -2.50 11.91
C ILE A 548 5.94 -2.20 11.10
N ASP A 549 7.05 -2.90 11.38
CA ASP A 549 8.35 -2.63 10.74
C ASP A 549 8.42 -3.07 9.27
N GLU A 550 7.79 -4.18 8.89
CA GLU A 550 7.73 -4.60 7.49
C GLU A 550 6.32 -5.05 7.10
N PHE A 551 5.56 -4.10 6.60
CA PHE A 551 4.17 -4.33 6.18
C PHE A 551 4.06 -5.27 4.98
N ALA A 552 5.08 -5.30 4.10
CA ALA A 552 5.08 -6.17 2.93
C ALA A 552 5.01 -7.66 3.32
N ASP A 553 5.68 -8.06 4.39
CA ASP A 553 5.70 -9.46 4.82
C ASP A 553 4.33 -9.90 5.36
N LEU A 554 3.59 -9.00 6.02
CA LEU A 554 2.19 -9.22 6.41
C LEU A 554 1.26 -9.38 5.20
N MET A 555 1.43 -8.52 4.19
CA MET A 555 0.62 -8.57 2.97
C MET A 555 0.84 -9.85 2.16
N ILE A 556 2.04 -10.40 2.18
CA ILE A 556 2.37 -11.66 1.49
C ILE A 556 1.69 -12.85 2.18
N GLN A 557 1.66 -12.91 3.51
CA GLN A 557 1.14 -14.06 4.25
C GLN A 557 -0.38 -14.05 4.46
N ALA A 558 -0.95 -12.89 4.78
CA ALA A 558 -2.35 -12.73 5.16
C ALA A 558 -3.02 -11.53 4.48
N GLY A 559 -2.63 -11.22 3.23
CA GLY A 559 -2.93 -9.97 2.54
C GLY A 559 -4.38 -9.50 2.59
N LYS A 560 -5.37 -10.38 2.39
CA LYS A 560 -6.79 -9.99 2.41
C LYS A 560 -7.28 -9.60 3.80
N GLU A 561 -6.91 -10.36 4.82
CA GLU A 561 -7.33 -10.14 6.21
C GLU A 561 -6.65 -8.88 6.76
N VAL A 562 -5.36 -8.73 6.50
CA VAL A 562 -4.57 -7.56 6.88
C VAL A 562 -5.06 -6.30 6.18
N GLU A 563 -5.27 -6.34 4.85
CA GLU A 563 -5.79 -5.19 4.10
C GLU A 563 -7.17 -4.75 4.62
N HIS A 564 -8.05 -5.69 4.95
CA HIS A 564 -9.36 -5.41 5.53
C HIS A 564 -9.23 -4.77 6.93
N ALA A 565 -8.41 -5.34 7.82
CA ALA A 565 -8.19 -4.81 9.16
C ALA A 565 -7.57 -3.39 9.12
N VAL A 566 -6.52 -3.20 8.32
CA VAL A 566 -5.84 -1.90 8.16
C VAL A 566 -6.76 -0.86 7.53
N THR A 567 -7.60 -1.25 6.56
CA THR A 567 -8.59 -0.37 5.97
C THR A 567 -9.60 0.10 7.00
N ARG A 568 -10.14 -0.81 7.81
CA ARG A 568 -11.11 -0.51 8.85
C ARG A 568 -10.52 0.40 9.94
N LEU A 569 -9.30 0.11 10.38
CA LEU A 569 -8.54 0.97 11.29
C LEU A 569 -8.27 2.34 10.66
N GLY A 570 -7.80 2.39 9.42
CA GLY A 570 -7.51 3.63 8.71
C GLY A 570 -8.70 4.58 8.58
N GLN A 571 -9.92 4.05 8.49
CA GLN A 571 -11.16 4.82 8.38
C GLN A 571 -11.69 5.31 9.74
N LEU A 572 -11.58 4.52 10.78
CA LEU A 572 -12.32 4.73 12.03
C LEU A 572 -11.44 4.93 13.26
N ALA A 573 -10.21 4.44 13.30
CA ALA A 573 -9.43 4.33 14.53
C ALA A 573 -9.04 5.66 15.18
N ARG A 574 -8.96 6.76 14.39
CA ARG A 574 -8.57 8.08 14.88
C ARG A 574 -9.41 8.57 16.06
N ALA A 575 -10.73 8.46 15.97
CA ALA A 575 -11.63 8.93 17.03
C ALA A 575 -11.53 8.04 18.29
N ALA A 576 -11.20 6.76 18.12
CA ALA A 576 -10.96 5.81 19.21
C ALA A 576 -9.55 5.93 19.83
N GLY A 577 -8.70 6.84 19.35
CA GLY A 577 -7.33 7.05 19.83
C GLY A 577 -6.40 5.89 19.48
N ILE A 578 -6.55 5.31 18.29
CA ILE A 578 -5.67 4.25 17.77
C ILE A 578 -5.00 4.76 16.51
N HIS A 579 -3.68 4.70 16.48
CA HIS A 579 -2.85 5.22 15.40
C HIS A 579 -1.89 4.16 14.89
N LEU A 580 -1.60 4.17 13.59
CA LEU A 580 -0.72 3.20 12.95
C LEU A 580 0.49 3.90 12.32
N ILE A 581 1.68 3.35 12.54
CA ILE A 581 2.88 3.59 11.74
C ILE A 581 3.15 2.30 10.97
N MET A 582 2.93 2.34 9.66
CA MET A 582 3.24 1.22 8.78
C MET A 582 4.53 1.50 8.02
N VAL A 583 5.47 0.59 8.13
CA VAL A 583 6.79 0.73 7.55
C VAL A 583 7.01 -0.37 6.51
N THR A 584 7.67 -0.05 5.39
CA THR A 584 8.02 -1.05 4.39
C THR A 584 9.30 -0.70 3.62
N GLN A 585 10.09 -1.73 3.32
CA GLN A 585 11.24 -1.63 2.41
C GLN A 585 10.87 -1.96 0.96
N ARG A 586 9.64 -2.46 0.72
CA ARG A 586 9.14 -2.88 -0.60
C ARG A 586 7.96 -2.01 -1.03
N PRO A 587 8.23 -0.81 -1.59
CA PRO A 587 7.18 0.12 -1.99
C PRO A 587 6.53 -0.27 -3.33
N SER A 588 6.16 -1.55 -3.49
CA SER A 588 5.45 -2.04 -4.67
C SER A 588 3.95 -1.71 -4.60
N VAL A 589 3.28 -1.71 -5.75
CA VAL A 589 1.84 -1.43 -5.85
C VAL A 589 1.00 -2.51 -5.14
N ASP A 590 1.52 -3.73 -5.04
CA ASP A 590 0.86 -4.86 -4.36
C ASP A 590 0.89 -4.70 -2.82
N VAL A 591 1.86 -3.95 -2.29
CA VAL A 591 2.00 -3.63 -0.86
C VAL A 591 1.33 -2.30 -0.53
N VAL A 592 1.65 -1.25 -1.29
CA VAL A 592 1.08 0.10 -1.12
C VAL A 592 -0.09 0.25 -2.09
N THR A 593 -1.17 -0.48 -1.83
CA THR A 593 -2.37 -0.51 -2.68
C THR A 593 -3.08 0.85 -2.69
N GLY A 594 -3.99 1.04 -3.67
CA GLY A 594 -4.83 2.24 -3.72
C GLY A 594 -5.69 2.43 -2.47
N VAL A 595 -6.14 1.33 -1.85
CA VAL A 595 -6.93 1.33 -0.62
C VAL A 595 -6.09 1.79 0.57
N ILE A 596 -4.86 1.27 0.71
CA ILE A 596 -3.90 1.70 1.73
C ILE A 596 -3.60 3.20 1.57
N LYS A 597 -3.30 3.67 0.36
CA LYS A 597 -3.01 5.09 0.11
C LYS A 597 -4.16 6.04 0.45
N ALA A 598 -5.39 5.60 0.26
CA ALA A 598 -6.58 6.39 0.61
C ALA A 598 -6.73 6.58 2.13
N ASN A 599 -6.31 5.59 2.92
CA ASN A 599 -6.42 5.58 4.38
C ASN A 599 -5.17 6.08 5.10
N PHE A 600 -4.03 6.18 4.38
CA PHE A 600 -2.75 6.71 4.89
C PHE A 600 -2.35 7.97 4.10
N PRO A 601 -2.99 9.10 4.37
CA PRO A 601 -2.72 10.34 3.66
C PRO A 601 -1.37 10.97 4.05
N SER A 602 -0.86 10.66 5.25
CA SER A 602 0.46 11.08 5.73
C SER A 602 1.51 10.06 5.32
N ARG A 603 2.55 10.51 4.62
CA ARG A 603 3.55 9.60 4.07
C ARG A 603 4.95 10.19 4.20
N LEU A 604 5.89 9.36 4.58
CA LEU A 604 7.31 9.68 4.67
C LEU A 604 8.09 8.71 3.78
N ALA A 605 8.68 9.23 2.73
CA ALA A 605 9.53 8.44 1.85
C ALA A 605 10.99 8.78 2.07
N PHE A 606 11.79 7.80 2.39
CA PHE A 606 13.25 7.84 2.32
C PHE A 606 13.71 7.45 0.91
N GLN A 607 15.03 7.39 0.70
CA GLN A 607 15.59 7.03 -0.60
C GLN A 607 15.00 5.71 -1.13
N VAL A 608 14.61 5.71 -2.41
CA VAL A 608 14.10 4.54 -3.14
C VAL A 608 14.89 4.32 -4.42
N ALA A 609 14.79 3.11 -4.99
CA ALA A 609 15.57 2.73 -6.16
C ALA A 609 15.09 3.38 -7.48
N SER A 610 13.79 3.71 -7.58
CA SER A 610 13.21 4.15 -8.84
C SER A 610 12.18 5.27 -8.68
N LYS A 611 11.96 6.02 -9.79
CA LYS A 611 10.86 7.01 -9.92
C LYS A 611 9.48 6.35 -9.74
N VAL A 612 9.35 5.06 -10.07
CA VAL A 612 8.10 4.30 -9.90
C VAL A 612 7.80 4.09 -8.43
N ASP A 613 8.80 3.72 -7.63
CA ASP A 613 8.65 3.53 -6.19
C ASP A 613 8.28 4.84 -5.49
N SER A 614 8.93 5.96 -5.88
CA SER A 614 8.60 7.28 -5.38
C SER A 614 7.13 7.64 -5.64
N ARG A 615 6.64 7.38 -6.87
CA ARG A 615 5.22 7.61 -7.21
C ARG A 615 4.28 6.67 -6.46
N THR A 616 4.69 5.45 -6.21
CA THR A 616 3.89 4.49 -5.44
C THR A 616 3.65 4.99 -4.03
N ILE A 617 4.67 5.58 -3.38
CA ILE A 617 4.57 6.10 -2.01
C ILE A 617 3.92 7.49 -2.01
N LEU A 618 4.50 8.45 -2.74
CA LEU A 618 4.20 9.88 -2.61
C LEU A 618 3.20 10.42 -3.64
N ASP A 619 2.83 9.63 -4.65
CA ASP A 619 2.14 10.04 -5.87
C ASP A 619 2.94 11.06 -6.71
N LYS A 620 4.24 11.23 -6.41
CA LYS A 620 5.19 12.15 -7.05
C LYS A 620 6.59 11.55 -7.12
N ASN A 621 7.40 12.05 -8.06
CA ASN A 621 8.83 11.77 -8.09
C ASN A 621 9.57 12.57 -7.02
N GLY A 622 10.79 12.15 -6.71
CA GLY A 622 11.75 12.89 -5.87
C GLY A 622 12.41 12.06 -4.78
N ALA A 623 11.80 10.94 -4.34
CA ALA A 623 12.44 10.08 -3.34
C ALA A 623 13.60 9.26 -3.93
N GLU A 624 13.66 9.08 -5.25
CA GLU A 624 14.78 8.45 -5.97
C GLU A 624 16.04 9.31 -5.99
N THR A 625 15.91 10.62 -5.75
CA THR A 625 17.06 11.57 -5.73
C THR A 625 17.56 11.90 -4.34
N LEU A 626 17.03 11.25 -3.31
CA LEU A 626 17.44 11.44 -1.93
C LEU A 626 18.82 10.83 -1.66
N LEU A 627 19.51 11.37 -0.65
CA LEU A 627 20.88 10.99 -0.31
C LEU A 627 20.99 9.69 0.50
N GLY A 628 19.85 9.18 1.03
CA GLY A 628 19.87 8.10 2.03
C GLY A 628 20.21 8.63 3.44
N ARG A 629 20.53 7.72 4.37
CA ARG A 629 20.97 8.05 5.74
C ARG A 629 20.05 9.03 6.49
N GLY A 630 18.73 8.86 6.31
CA GLY A 630 17.73 9.70 6.99
C GLY A 630 17.22 10.89 6.19
N ASP A 631 17.71 11.10 4.96
CA ASP A 631 17.14 12.10 4.05
C ASP A 631 15.81 11.61 3.51
N GLY A 632 14.74 12.35 3.75
CA GLY A 632 13.37 11.96 3.49
C GLY A 632 12.48 13.06 2.92
N LEU A 633 11.36 12.66 2.32
CA LEU A 633 10.30 13.54 1.84
C LEU A 633 9.02 13.25 2.60
N PHE A 634 8.54 14.20 3.36
CA PHE A 634 7.28 14.13 4.09
C PHE A 634 6.14 14.76 3.30
N LYS A 635 5.04 14.03 3.20
CA LYS A 635 3.75 14.48 2.66
C LYS A 635 2.73 14.56 3.79
N ALA A 636 2.41 15.75 4.22
CA ALA A 636 1.36 15.97 5.21
C ALA A 636 -0.03 15.76 4.61
N PRO A 637 -1.05 15.37 5.41
CA PRO A 637 -2.42 15.18 4.93
C PRO A 637 -3.00 16.49 4.38
N GLY A 638 -3.80 16.38 3.32
CA GLY A 638 -4.47 17.54 2.70
C GLY A 638 -3.55 18.45 1.87
N THR A 639 -2.25 18.13 1.75
CA THR A 639 -1.34 18.91 0.91
C THR A 639 -0.74 18.07 -0.22
N SER A 640 -0.49 18.75 -1.34
CA SER A 640 0.30 18.18 -2.44
C SER A 640 1.79 18.54 -2.37
N LYS A 641 2.19 19.41 -1.43
CA LYS A 641 3.60 19.79 -1.27
C LYS A 641 4.36 18.70 -0.51
N LEU A 642 5.59 18.44 -0.94
CA LEU A 642 6.53 17.57 -0.24
C LEU A 642 7.48 18.46 0.55
N GLN A 643 7.66 18.15 1.83
CA GLN A 643 8.64 18.80 2.70
C GLN A 643 9.83 17.86 2.85
N ARG A 644 11.03 18.33 2.53
CA ARG A 644 12.26 17.58 2.78
C ARG A 644 12.61 17.64 4.25
N VAL A 645 12.95 16.50 4.82
CA VAL A 645 13.29 16.34 6.23
C VAL A 645 14.53 15.45 6.37
N HIS A 646 15.38 15.78 7.30
CA HIS A 646 16.55 14.98 7.65
C HIS A 646 16.30 14.36 9.02
N ALA A 647 16.00 13.07 9.02
CA ALA A 647 15.61 12.34 10.22
C ALA A 647 16.75 12.30 11.24
N PRO A 648 16.44 12.40 12.53
CA PRO A 648 17.46 12.40 13.56
C PRO A 648 18.04 11.01 13.76
N PHE A 649 19.32 10.96 14.02
CA PHE A 649 20.05 9.76 14.36
C PHE A 649 19.95 9.48 15.86
N VAL A 650 19.68 8.23 16.19
CA VAL A 650 19.75 7.67 17.54
C VAL A 650 20.65 6.45 17.45
N SER A 651 21.71 6.40 18.24
CA SER A 651 22.63 5.27 18.27
C SER A 651 22.04 4.09 19.06
N ASP A 652 22.51 2.89 18.79
CA ASP A 652 22.11 1.68 19.51
C ASP A 652 22.42 1.80 21.01
N ASP A 653 23.50 2.47 21.39
CA ASP A 653 23.86 2.72 22.79
C ASP A 653 22.84 3.64 23.50
N GLU A 654 22.38 4.69 22.82
CA GLU A 654 21.34 5.60 23.37
C GLU A 654 20.01 4.85 23.51
N LEU A 655 19.65 4.08 22.49
CA LEU A 655 18.45 3.25 22.51
C LEU A 655 18.48 2.23 23.67
N ASN A 656 19.60 1.52 23.84
CA ASN A 656 19.78 0.53 24.90
C ASN A 656 19.73 1.19 26.29
N LYS A 657 20.33 2.37 26.47
CA LYS A 657 20.24 3.14 27.72
C LYS A 657 18.79 3.50 28.05
N LEU A 658 18.06 4.04 27.07
CA LEU A 658 16.65 4.39 27.23
C LEU A 658 15.79 3.17 27.60
N VAL A 659 15.91 2.09 26.84
CA VAL A 659 15.12 0.87 27.08
C VAL A 659 15.42 0.27 28.46
N ASN A 660 16.70 0.18 28.84
CA ASN A 660 17.10 -0.31 30.14
C ASN A 660 16.63 0.57 31.29
N TYR A 661 16.60 1.88 31.10
CA TYR A 661 16.03 2.82 32.07
C TYR A 661 14.53 2.55 32.30
N LEU A 662 13.77 2.42 31.21
CA LEU A 662 12.34 2.14 31.27
C LEU A 662 12.02 0.75 31.83
N ARG A 663 12.83 -0.29 31.50
CA ARG A 663 12.66 -1.65 32.05
C ARG A 663 12.89 -1.74 33.55
N LYS A 664 13.80 -0.92 34.09
CA LYS A 664 14.07 -0.89 35.55
C LYS A 664 12.88 -0.33 36.34
N GLN A 665 12.07 0.51 35.72
CA GLN A 665 10.85 1.05 36.29
C GLN A 665 9.69 0.07 36.06
N LYS A 666 9.72 -1.07 36.77
CA LYS A 666 8.66 -2.09 36.64
C LYS A 666 7.32 -1.48 37.07
N CYS A 667 6.29 -1.78 36.29
CA CYS A 667 4.91 -1.70 36.76
C CYS A 667 4.79 -2.59 38.02
N VAL A 668 4.54 -1.99 39.16
CA VAL A 668 4.23 -2.71 40.40
C VAL A 668 2.84 -3.31 40.29
#